data_16672a86ff4d04f1bad05cf49c655bb8
#
_entry.id   16672a86ff4d04f1bad05cf49c655bb8
#
_cell.length_a   1.000
_cell.length_b   1.000
_cell.length_c   1.000
_cell.angle_alpha   90.00
_cell.angle_beta   90.00
_cell.angle_gamma   90.00
#
_symmetry.space_group_name_H-M   'P 1'
#
loop_
_entity.id
_entity.type
_entity.pdbx_description
1 polymer ?
#
loop_
_entity_poly.entity_id
_entity_poly.type
_entity_poly.pdbx_seq_one_letter_code
_entity_poly.pdbx_strand_id
1 'polypeptide(L)'
;MKGFGQLKKLLGFGKNSVKEAKKEDKTSGLEQAIEDAREEGRLNLNEEMRAVYVDFWQNSPIKEKCILYEAFGGRGMTCSPYALFRYLLTQADLSEYVHVWVIDDFQDNQYQMELYKEYENVKFISRQSVEYREYLATAKYLINNVSFPGFFTKREGQIYLDTWHGIPLKTLGFDIPAGKVSAGNTARNLLAADYLISPNPFMTQIYQQAFKMEGLYQGKILEEGQPRNDRFFHTDRKTIMDKLSKSGVKIDPSKKLILYAPTWKGSKYSSPDTSLDAYFELIHTVEANIDTSKYQVLVKPHQIVYYHIKKNQGITGQFIPATIDTNELLSAVDILISDYSSIYFDFLVSGRPVLFFIPDLDEYLGYRGLYFGIDKLPGPIARNHRQLGEMIHDVDKAMEPYMDKYRREAAWACPKDDGDVCSRIVDVVFRGKSSAHAISCGEINKKRLLLYPGEMEENHDTFSFMELLQLLDYNKYDVTVLTGGSGDEPEQRICSLDQRVRVLYRGQPENGTCEEKGLYAFSKGKDPSLAAFYKREAKRLFGDARFDYVINLSSEKNVITAMLPFVEHAVYAEYGTSFVDITRISQDLGKQQQIHYQGQDFYIAERQKTGEAGPALKLLLVPDPGKKNYAAMGSLTKEQDFQGLIRNFKAYVHENENSHLYILGDGNERKDLEKLLLEEGLTKCVTMTGYVAEPFGFLKLCTAFVHTHTQGADSLPVLEAKALKLPMLGGNFREEAYPEFEPQAYNQNVYAEFERAIL
;
A
#
# COMPACT_ATOMS: atom_id res chain seq x y z
N MET A 1 -3.55 13.86 32.85
CA MET A 1 -4.32 13.33 33.99
C MET A 1 -5.80 13.67 34.02
N LYS A 2 -6.31 14.80 33.49
CA LYS A 2 -7.76 15.11 33.50
C LYS A 2 -8.56 14.40 32.37
N GLY A 3 -7.93 13.99 31.27
CA GLY A 3 -8.64 13.35 30.13
C GLY A 3 -9.01 11.89 30.36
N PHE A 4 -8.22 11.14 31.10
CA PHE A 4 -8.43 9.72 31.30
C PHE A 4 -9.54 9.39 32.32
N GLY A 5 -9.76 10.27 33.28
CA GLY A 5 -10.92 10.14 34.17
C GLY A 5 -12.25 10.36 33.43
N GLN A 6 -12.25 11.15 32.36
CA GLN A 6 -13.39 11.33 31.48
C GLN A 6 -13.56 10.16 30.51
N LEU A 7 -12.47 9.58 29.99
CA LEU A 7 -12.51 8.39 29.12
C LEU A 7 -13.02 7.15 29.90
N LYS A 8 -12.56 6.95 31.13
CA LYS A 8 -13.10 5.91 32.04
C LYS A 8 -14.61 6.09 32.34
N LYS A 9 -15.09 7.33 32.37
CA LYS A 9 -16.52 7.65 32.58
C LYS A 9 -17.34 7.49 31.30
N LEU A 10 -16.77 7.78 30.13
CA LEU A 10 -17.41 7.64 28.82
C LEU A 10 -17.48 6.18 28.36
N LEU A 11 -16.48 5.36 28.71
CA LEU A 11 -16.41 3.95 28.33
C LEU A 11 -17.13 3.00 29.29
N GLY A 12 -17.86 3.52 30.30
CA GLY A 12 -18.78 2.71 31.10
C GLY A 12 -18.15 1.54 31.88
N PHE A 13 -16.88 1.62 32.29
CA PHE A 13 -16.27 0.62 33.15
C PHE A 13 -16.93 0.62 34.54
N GLY A 14 -18.11 -0.02 34.59
CA GLY A 14 -18.88 -0.26 35.78
C GLY A 14 -18.16 -1.25 36.67
N LYS A 15 -17.96 -0.84 37.91
CA LYS A 15 -17.60 -1.74 39.02
C LYS A 15 -18.65 -2.87 39.11
N ASN A 16 -18.37 -4.04 38.53
CA ASN A 16 -18.93 -5.27 39.10
C ASN A 16 -18.29 -6.51 38.50
N SER A 17 -17.86 -7.37 39.40
CA SER A 17 -17.39 -8.74 39.30
C SER A 17 -15.87 -8.95 39.26
N VAL A 18 -15.27 -8.71 40.42
CA VAL A 18 -14.00 -9.35 40.80
C VAL A 18 -14.34 -10.61 41.57
N LYS A 19 -14.04 -11.76 41.02
CA LYS A 19 -13.83 -12.97 41.76
C LYS A 19 -12.43 -13.49 41.52
N GLU A 20 -11.67 -13.47 42.63
CA GLU A 20 -10.67 -14.37 43.15
C GLU A 20 -9.18 -14.17 42.89
N ALA A 21 -8.51 -14.05 43.95
CA ALA A 21 -7.14 -13.96 44.45
C ALA A 21 -5.92 -14.52 43.67
N LYS A 22 -6.07 -14.96 42.42
CA LYS A 22 -4.95 -15.25 41.48
C LYS A 22 -4.85 -14.22 40.33
N LYS A 23 -5.69 -13.18 40.32
CA LYS A 23 -5.73 -12.11 39.31
C LYS A 23 -4.93 -10.87 39.71
N GLU A 24 -4.64 -10.67 41.02
CA GLU A 24 -4.01 -9.41 41.48
C GLU A 24 -2.59 -9.23 40.97
N ASP A 25 -1.81 -10.30 40.86
CA ASP A 25 -0.42 -10.26 40.43
C ASP A 25 -0.28 -10.03 38.88
N LYS A 26 -1.24 -10.58 38.13
CA LYS A 26 -1.29 -10.35 36.67
C LYS A 26 -1.81 -8.98 36.30
N THR A 27 -2.72 -8.40 37.09
CA THR A 27 -3.34 -7.09 36.85
C THR A 27 -2.35 -5.96 37.15
N SER A 28 -1.56 -6.09 38.19
CA SER A 28 -0.53 -5.09 38.54
C SER A 28 0.60 -5.03 37.50
N GLY A 29 1.04 -6.18 36.98
CA GLY A 29 2.04 -6.26 35.92
C GLY A 29 1.56 -5.69 34.59
N LEU A 30 0.27 -5.90 34.26
CA LEU A 30 -0.34 -5.36 33.04
C LEU A 30 -0.55 -3.84 33.13
N GLU A 31 -1.02 -3.34 34.28
CA GLU A 31 -1.18 -1.91 34.51
C GLU A 31 0.16 -1.18 34.45
N GLN A 32 1.22 -1.78 35.00
CA GLN A 32 2.57 -1.23 34.91
C GLN A 32 3.09 -1.23 33.47
N ALA A 33 2.91 -2.31 32.72
CA ALA A 33 3.34 -2.40 31.31
C ALA A 33 2.62 -1.36 30.41
N ILE A 34 1.36 -1.05 30.71
CA ILE A 34 0.59 0.01 30.00
C ILE A 34 1.14 1.41 30.36
N GLU A 35 1.46 1.64 31.63
CA GLU A 35 2.02 2.91 32.09
C GLU A 35 3.44 3.12 31.53
N ASP A 36 4.27 2.09 31.54
CA ASP A 36 5.61 2.11 30.93
C ASP A 36 5.54 2.41 29.43
N ALA A 37 4.57 1.82 28.71
CA ALA A 37 4.35 2.08 27.30
C ALA A 37 3.90 3.54 27.00
N ARG A 38 3.26 4.20 27.98
CA ARG A 38 2.90 5.64 27.92
C ARG A 38 4.10 6.52 28.22
N GLU A 39 4.84 6.20 29.27
CA GLU A 39 6.01 6.98 29.68
C GLU A 39 7.11 6.93 28.59
N GLU A 40 7.25 5.81 27.90
CA GLU A 40 8.16 5.63 26.76
C GLU A 40 7.63 6.26 25.46
N GLY A 41 6.42 6.87 25.45
CA GLY A 41 5.81 7.49 24.28
C GLY A 41 5.37 6.50 23.20
N ARG A 42 5.30 5.20 23.50
CA ARG A 42 4.80 4.14 22.59
C ARG A 42 3.28 4.18 22.38
N LEU A 43 2.54 4.78 23.34
CA LEU A 43 1.11 5.05 23.23
C LEU A 43 0.89 6.55 23.00
N ASN A 44 0.52 6.91 21.79
CA ASN A 44 0.15 8.27 21.40
C ASN A 44 -1.36 8.41 21.15
N LEU A 45 -1.85 9.62 20.89
CA LEU A 45 -3.28 9.90 20.65
C LEU A 45 -3.87 9.02 19.54
N ASN A 46 -3.12 8.76 18.47
CA ASN A 46 -3.58 7.90 17.38
C ASN A 46 -3.75 6.44 17.83
N GLU A 47 -2.89 5.96 18.71
CA GLU A 47 -2.96 4.64 19.31
C GLU A 47 -4.18 4.50 20.23
N GLU A 48 -4.44 5.51 21.05
CA GLU A 48 -5.63 5.54 21.91
C GLU A 48 -6.92 5.55 21.08
N MET A 49 -6.96 6.31 20.00
CA MET A 49 -8.11 6.34 19.09
C MET A 49 -8.32 5.03 18.32
N ARG A 50 -7.26 4.27 18.07
CA ARG A 50 -7.37 2.90 17.52
C ARG A 50 -7.92 1.93 18.56
N ALA A 51 -7.47 2.00 19.80
CA ALA A 51 -7.99 1.19 20.90
C ALA A 51 -9.49 1.43 21.11
N VAL A 52 -9.94 2.71 21.03
CA VAL A 52 -11.38 3.07 21.05
C VAL A 52 -12.16 2.41 19.91
N TYR A 53 -11.61 2.42 18.69
CA TYR A 53 -12.24 1.73 17.55
C TYR A 53 -12.38 0.22 17.82
N VAL A 54 -11.34 -0.41 18.35
CA VAL A 54 -11.34 -1.85 18.66
C VAL A 54 -12.35 -2.18 19.74
N ASP A 55 -12.49 -1.32 20.75
CA ASP A 55 -13.49 -1.50 21.81
C ASP A 55 -14.92 -1.51 21.25
N PHE A 56 -15.28 -0.54 20.39
CA PHE A 56 -16.56 -0.55 19.68
C PHE A 56 -16.71 -1.79 18.80
N TRP A 57 -15.64 -2.19 18.12
CA TRP A 57 -15.63 -3.36 17.24
C TRP A 57 -15.95 -4.65 18.02
N GLN A 58 -15.42 -4.81 19.22
CA GLN A 58 -15.61 -6.01 20.06
C GLN A 58 -16.93 -6.01 20.82
N ASN A 59 -17.31 -4.84 21.37
CA ASN A 59 -18.29 -4.77 22.44
C ASN A 59 -19.65 -4.15 22.03
N SER A 60 -19.72 -3.52 20.84
CA SER A 60 -20.97 -2.88 20.41
C SER A 60 -21.72 -3.71 19.37
N PRO A 61 -23.06 -3.77 19.40
CA PRO A 61 -23.83 -4.49 18.38
C PRO A 61 -23.79 -3.77 17.04
N ILE A 62 -23.99 -4.52 15.95
CA ILE A 62 -24.21 -3.94 14.63
C ILE A 62 -25.55 -3.20 14.61
N LYS A 63 -25.54 -1.98 14.07
CA LYS A 63 -26.72 -1.14 13.85
C LYS A 63 -27.35 -1.51 12.50
N GLU A 64 -28.28 -2.48 12.50
CA GLU A 64 -28.81 -3.13 11.29
C GLU A 64 -29.40 -2.16 10.25
N LYS A 65 -30.00 -1.04 10.67
CA LYS A 65 -30.57 -0.03 9.77
C LYS A 65 -29.72 1.23 9.73
N CYS A 66 -28.41 1.09 9.67
CA CYS A 66 -27.47 2.23 9.63
C CYS A 66 -26.53 2.11 8.43
N ILE A 67 -26.37 3.20 7.70
CA ILE A 67 -25.49 3.33 6.55
C ILE A 67 -24.48 4.44 6.84
N LEU A 68 -23.19 4.11 6.77
CA LEU A 68 -22.08 5.06 6.85
C LEU A 68 -21.59 5.38 5.45
N TYR A 69 -21.55 6.68 5.12
CA TYR A 69 -21.01 7.18 3.86
C TYR A 69 -19.71 7.94 4.11
N GLU A 70 -18.69 7.64 3.33
CA GLU A 70 -17.45 8.40 3.29
C GLU A 70 -17.01 8.59 1.84
N ALA A 71 -16.89 9.85 1.38
CA ALA A 71 -16.38 10.14 0.04
C ALA A 71 -15.06 10.91 0.15
N PHE A 72 -14.02 10.43 -0.57
CA PHE A 72 -12.69 11.01 -0.61
C PHE A 72 -12.09 11.31 0.78
N GLY A 73 -12.32 10.41 1.74
CA GLY A 73 -11.83 10.57 3.11
C GLY A 73 -12.57 11.67 3.90
N GLY A 74 -13.87 11.86 3.65
CA GLY A 74 -14.71 12.83 4.36
C GLY A 74 -14.65 14.26 3.81
N ARG A 75 -14.05 14.47 2.63
CA ARG A 75 -13.91 15.81 2.05
C ARG A 75 -15.22 16.46 1.61
N GLY A 76 -16.29 15.66 1.44
CA GLY A 76 -17.61 16.18 1.14
C GLY A 76 -18.60 15.13 0.68
N MET A 77 -19.84 15.56 0.50
CA MET A 77 -20.93 14.72 -0.02
C MET A 77 -20.88 14.74 -1.54
N THR A 78 -20.12 13.82 -2.15
CA THR A 78 -19.86 13.82 -3.59
C THR A 78 -19.76 12.40 -4.15
N CYS A 79 -19.70 12.27 -5.48
CA CYS A 79 -19.45 11.06 -6.22
C CYS A 79 -20.53 9.97 -6.02
N SER A 80 -20.20 8.70 -6.29
CA SER A 80 -21.14 7.58 -6.21
C SER A 80 -21.78 7.37 -4.84
N PRO A 81 -21.06 7.54 -3.68
CA PRO A 81 -21.71 7.50 -2.37
C PRO A 81 -22.84 8.52 -2.23
N TYR A 82 -22.65 9.74 -2.78
CA TYR A 82 -23.70 10.77 -2.74
C TYR A 82 -24.88 10.47 -3.65
N ALA A 83 -24.65 9.94 -4.83
CA ALA A 83 -25.71 9.51 -5.73
C ALA A 83 -26.59 8.40 -5.10
N LEU A 84 -25.94 7.39 -4.50
CA LEU A 84 -26.62 6.31 -3.78
C LEU A 84 -27.40 6.83 -2.57
N PHE A 85 -26.82 7.73 -1.77
CA PHE A 85 -27.50 8.36 -0.65
C PHE A 85 -28.79 9.07 -1.09
N ARG A 86 -28.71 9.89 -2.14
CA ARG A 86 -29.89 10.60 -2.66
C ARG A 86 -30.96 9.65 -3.17
N TYR A 87 -30.57 8.58 -3.84
CA TYR A 87 -31.50 7.55 -4.29
C TYR A 87 -32.16 6.86 -3.10
N LEU A 88 -31.39 6.42 -2.11
CA LEU A 88 -31.87 5.73 -0.90
C LEU A 88 -32.86 6.55 -0.10
N LEU A 89 -32.65 7.88 0.03
CA LEU A 89 -33.58 8.79 0.71
C LEU A 89 -34.99 8.82 0.08
N THR A 90 -35.13 8.45 -1.21
CA THR A 90 -36.42 8.45 -1.90
C THR A 90 -37.13 7.09 -1.82
N GLN A 91 -36.48 6.05 -1.26
CA GLN A 91 -37.03 4.70 -1.23
C GLN A 91 -37.89 4.49 0.01
N ALA A 92 -39.23 4.31 -0.17
CA ALA A 92 -40.17 4.16 0.93
C ALA A 92 -39.90 2.89 1.78
N ASP A 93 -39.47 1.80 1.17
CA ASP A 93 -39.11 0.54 1.83
C ASP A 93 -37.81 0.60 2.65
N LEU A 94 -37.01 1.64 2.46
CA LEU A 94 -35.74 1.90 3.16
C LEU A 94 -35.79 3.17 4.02
N SER A 95 -36.95 3.75 4.25
CA SER A 95 -37.13 5.02 4.97
C SER A 95 -36.72 4.99 6.45
N GLU A 96 -36.64 3.81 7.05
CA GLU A 96 -36.20 3.62 8.44
C GLU A 96 -34.67 3.62 8.60
N TYR A 97 -33.91 3.67 7.51
CA TYR A 97 -32.46 3.66 7.60
C TYR A 97 -31.93 5.01 8.08
N VAL A 98 -30.95 4.96 8.97
CA VAL A 98 -30.18 6.13 9.43
C VAL A 98 -28.98 6.30 8.51
N HIS A 99 -28.86 7.48 7.94
CA HIS A 99 -27.78 7.86 7.03
C HIS A 99 -26.74 8.69 7.78
N VAL A 100 -25.53 8.20 7.88
CA VAL A 100 -24.42 8.86 8.61
C VAL A 100 -23.34 9.26 7.62
N TRP A 101 -23.14 10.57 7.45
CA TRP A 101 -22.10 11.13 6.59
C TRP A 101 -20.86 11.52 7.39
N VAL A 102 -19.72 11.06 6.92
CA VAL A 102 -18.40 11.43 7.45
C VAL A 102 -17.93 12.70 6.76
N ILE A 103 -17.67 13.74 7.54
CA ILE A 103 -17.22 15.05 7.06
C ILE A 103 -15.92 15.42 7.78
N ASP A 104 -14.90 15.79 7.04
CA ASP A 104 -13.60 16.20 7.58
C ASP A 104 -13.62 17.69 7.99
N ASP A 105 -14.17 18.56 7.13
CA ASP A 105 -14.34 20.01 7.38
C ASP A 105 -15.80 20.42 7.29
N PHE A 106 -16.42 20.69 8.45
CA PHE A 106 -17.82 21.12 8.58
C PHE A 106 -18.06 22.49 8.00
N GLN A 107 -17.08 23.40 8.07
CA GLN A 107 -17.23 24.76 7.55
C GLN A 107 -17.31 24.74 6.03
N ASP A 108 -16.43 23.99 5.36
CA ASP A 108 -16.44 23.86 3.91
C ASP A 108 -17.71 23.19 3.39
N ASN A 109 -18.30 22.27 4.18
CA ASN A 109 -19.46 21.49 3.80
C ASN A 109 -20.79 22.06 4.36
N GLN A 110 -20.77 23.23 4.99
CA GLN A 110 -21.94 23.81 5.65
C GLN A 110 -23.16 23.86 4.73
N TYR A 111 -22.99 24.34 3.49
CA TYR A 111 -24.09 24.43 2.53
C TYR A 111 -24.71 23.08 2.20
N GLN A 112 -23.85 22.05 2.01
CA GLN A 112 -24.32 20.69 1.71
C GLN A 112 -25.10 20.08 2.89
N MET A 113 -24.61 20.28 4.11
CA MET A 113 -25.25 19.79 5.32
C MET A 113 -26.60 20.46 5.56
N GLU A 114 -26.69 21.77 5.29
CA GLU A 114 -27.92 22.53 5.43
C GLU A 114 -29.08 22.03 4.55
N LEU A 115 -28.78 21.44 3.37
CA LEU A 115 -29.77 20.80 2.48
C LEU A 115 -30.49 19.62 3.12
N TYR A 116 -29.90 19.01 4.13
CA TYR A 116 -30.44 17.80 4.78
C TYR A 116 -30.76 17.96 6.26
N LYS A 117 -30.72 19.16 6.80
CA LYS A 117 -30.94 19.41 8.23
C LYS A 117 -32.35 19.03 8.72
N GLU A 118 -33.34 19.06 7.83
CA GLU A 118 -34.73 18.70 8.15
C GLU A 118 -34.98 17.18 8.12
N TYR A 119 -33.99 16.37 7.71
CA TYR A 119 -34.11 14.91 7.69
C TYR A 119 -33.64 14.36 9.04
N GLU A 120 -34.55 13.91 9.90
CA GLU A 120 -34.25 13.37 11.22
C GLU A 120 -33.36 12.14 11.19
N ASN A 121 -33.39 11.37 10.08
CA ASN A 121 -32.59 10.17 9.87
C ASN A 121 -31.24 10.44 9.19
N VAL A 122 -30.84 11.70 8.97
CA VAL A 122 -29.52 12.08 8.41
C VAL A 122 -28.66 12.70 9.51
N LYS A 123 -27.43 12.18 9.66
CA LYS A 123 -26.45 12.63 10.64
C LYS A 123 -25.13 12.96 9.97
N PHE A 124 -24.44 13.99 10.52
CA PHE A 124 -23.11 14.38 10.09
C PHE A 124 -22.14 14.20 11.25
N ILE A 125 -21.02 13.51 11.01
CA ILE A 125 -20.00 13.22 12.03
C ILE A 125 -18.62 13.61 11.52
N SER A 126 -17.75 14.11 12.41
CA SER A 126 -16.37 14.42 12.05
C SER A 126 -15.55 13.16 11.87
N ARG A 127 -14.73 13.12 10.83
CA ARG A 127 -13.79 12.01 10.58
C ARG A 127 -12.80 11.80 11.73
N GLN A 128 -12.50 12.84 12.50
CA GLN A 128 -11.60 12.78 13.63
C GLN A 128 -12.27 12.42 14.96
N SER A 129 -13.60 12.29 14.99
CA SER A 129 -14.38 12.07 16.21
C SER A 129 -14.37 10.62 16.71
N VAL A 130 -14.80 10.42 17.94
CA VAL A 130 -15.10 9.10 18.54
C VAL A 130 -16.30 8.46 17.85
N GLU A 131 -17.29 9.26 17.47
CA GLU A 131 -18.47 8.79 16.75
C GLU A 131 -18.11 8.14 15.40
N TYR A 132 -17.10 8.68 14.70
CA TYR A 132 -16.62 8.04 13.48
C TYR A 132 -16.11 6.60 13.75
N ARG A 133 -15.36 6.40 14.85
CA ARG A 133 -14.86 5.07 15.22
C ARG A 133 -16.01 4.14 15.58
N GLU A 134 -17.01 4.67 16.28
CA GLU A 134 -18.23 3.93 16.63
C GLU A 134 -18.98 3.49 15.37
N TYR A 135 -19.36 4.44 14.50
CA TYR A 135 -20.14 4.12 13.31
C TYR A 135 -19.38 3.26 12.32
N LEU A 136 -18.07 3.48 12.13
CA LEU A 136 -17.24 2.64 11.28
C LEU A 136 -17.20 1.17 11.78
N ALA A 137 -17.24 0.96 13.10
CA ALA A 137 -17.27 -0.35 13.72
C ALA A 137 -18.68 -0.97 13.79
N THR A 138 -19.75 -0.17 13.72
CA THR A 138 -21.10 -0.66 14.06
C THR A 138 -22.15 -0.49 12.97
N ALA A 139 -21.97 0.40 11.98
CA ALA A 139 -22.93 0.54 10.89
C ALA A 139 -23.00 -0.75 10.06
N LYS A 140 -24.22 -1.18 9.72
CA LYS A 140 -24.47 -2.36 8.88
C LYS A 140 -23.89 -2.21 7.49
N TYR A 141 -24.13 -1.06 6.86
CA TYR A 141 -23.66 -0.76 5.52
C TYR A 141 -22.59 0.32 5.55
N LEU A 142 -21.50 0.06 4.87
CA LEU A 142 -20.36 0.96 4.70
C LEU A 142 -20.23 1.28 3.22
N ILE A 143 -20.34 2.54 2.83
CA ILE A 143 -20.24 2.98 1.44
C ILE A 143 -19.09 3.98 1.32
N ASN A 144 -18.07 3.63 0.53
CA ASN A 144 -16.88 4.44 0.30
C ASN A 144 -16.55 4.47 -1.20
N ASN A 145 -15.76 5.45 -1.64
CA ASN A 145 -15.26 5.52 -3.01
C ASN A 145 -13.73 5.55 -3.12
N VAL A 146 -13.04 5.36 -2.01
CA VAL A 146 -11.58 5.26 -1.90
C VAL A 146 -11.21 4.18 -0.86
N SER A 147 -10.41 4.47 0.12
CA SER A 147 -10.02 3.52 1.16
C SER A 147 -10.37 4.05 2.54
N PHE A 148 -10.91 3.20 3.39
CA PHE A 148 -10.99 3.47 4.82
C PHE A 148 -9.59 3.52 5.45
N PRO A 149 -9.43 4.13 6.63
CA PRO A 149 -8.15 4.20 7.32
C PRO A 149 -7.50 2.83 7.55
N GLY A 150 -6.18 2.80 7.72
CA GLY A 150 -5.42 1.57 7.92
C GLY A 150 -5.83 0.73 9.14
N PHE A 151 -6.53 1.32 10.11
CA PHE A 151 -7.08 0.60 11.25
C PHE A 151 -8.45 -0.07 10.98
N PHE A 152 -9.10 0.22 9.87
CA PHE A 152 -10.39 -0.38 9.55
C PHE A 152 -10.28 -1.91 9.43
N THR A 153 -11.19 -2.60 10.09
CA THR A 153 -11.38 -4.04 10.03
C THR A 153 -12.87 -4.33 9.87
N LYS A 154 -13.29 -4.87 8.73
CA LYS A 154 -14.69 -5.22 8.50
C LYS A 154 -15.14 -6.32 9.49
N ARG A 155 -16.29 -6.11 10.13
CA ARG A 155 -16.90 -7.11 11.03
C ARG A 155 -17.77 -8.07 10.24
N GLU A 156 -17.91 -9.27 10.79
CA GLU A 156 -18.99 -10.15 10.39
C GLU A 156 -20.34 -9.44 10.59
N GLY A 157 -21.22 -9.55 9.61
CA GLY A 157 -22.50 -8.86 9.61
C GLY A 157 -22.49 -7.44 9.00
N GLN A 158 -21.33 -6.81 8.79
CA GLN A 158 -21.24 -5.58 7.98
C GLN A 158 -21.21 -5.90 6.49
N ILE A 159 -21.78 -5.01 5.70
CA ILE A 159 -21.74 -5.03 4.23
C ILE A 159 -20.95 -3.79 3.76
N TYR A 160 -19.82 -4.02 3.10
CA TYR A 160 -18.97 -2.97 2.57
C TYR A 160 -19.10 -2.89 1.05
N LEU A 161 -19.59 -1.74 0.56
CA LEU A 161 -19.66 -1.38 -0.86
C LEU A 161 -18.59 -0.33 -1.15
N ASP A 162 -17.56 -0.69 -1.91
CA ASP A 162 -16.61 0.27 -2.47
C ASP A 162 -17.06 0.62 -3.91
N THR A 163 -17.43 1.88 -4.09
CA THR A 163 -17.93 2.37 -5.37
C THR A 163 -16.82 2.78 -6.33
N TRP A 164 -15.58 2.82 -5.84
CA TRP A 164 -14.48 3.45 -6.55
C TRP A 164 -14.85 4.86 -7.04
N HIS A 165 -14.04 5.45 -7.93
CA HIS A 165 -14.27 6.82 -8.39
C HIS A 165 -13.98 7.02 -9.89
N GLY A 166 -14.24 6.00 -10.70
CA GLY A 166 -14.27 6.09 -12.16
C GLY A 166 -13.28 5.20 -12.89
N ILE A 167 -13.31 5.30 -14.23
CA ILE A 167 -12.44 4.58 -15.14
C ILE A 167 -11.05 5.23 -15.11
N PRO A 168 -9.96 4.47 -14.93
CA PRO A 168 -8.63 5.06 -14.90
C PRO A 168 -8.09 5.31 -16.32
N LEU A 169 -7.62 6.52 -16.57
CA LEU A 169 -6.74 6.82 -17.71
C LEU A 169 -5.28 6.51 -17.34
N LYS A 170 -4.91 6.71 -16.09
CA LYS A 170 -3.57 6.51 -15.52
C LYS A 170 -3.42 5.10 -14.98
N THR A 171 -2.19 4.56 -15.05
CA THR A 171 -1.88 3.27 -14.40
C THR A 171 -2.18 3.31 -12.91
N LEU A 172 -2.69 2.19 -12.36
CA LEU A 172 -3.11 2.04 -10.98
C LEU A 172 -2.48 0.79 -10.35
N GLY A 173 -2.57 0.73 -9.04
CA GLY A 173 -2.21 -0.46 -8.28
C GLY A 173 -0.79 -0.93 -8.53
N PHE A 174 -0.64 -2.20 -8.85
CA PHE A 174 0.66 -2.83 -9.12
C PHE A 174 1.22 -2.52 -10.52
N ASP A 175 0.47 -1.86 -11.39
CA ASP A 175 0.95 -1.40 -12.70
C ASP A 175 1.78 -0.11 -12.58
N ILE A 176 1.76 0.55 -11.41
CA ILE A 176 2.65 1.69 -11.11
C ILE A 176 4.04 1.14 -10.73
N PRO A 177 5.16 1.75 -11.16
CA PRO A 177 6.51 1.27 -10.85
C PRO A 177 6.76 1.03 -9.34
N ALA A 178 6.26 1.89 -8.44
CA ALA A 178 6.33 1.71 -6.98
C ALA A 178 5.02 1.14 -6.39
N GLY A 179 4.16 0.55 -7.22
CA GLY A 179 2.80 0.14 -6.86
C GLY A 179 2.73 -0.94 -5.79
N LYS A 180 3.74 -1.80 -5.71
CA LYS A 180 3.79 -2.87 -4.69
C LYS A 180 3.77 -2.35 -3.25
N VAL A 181 4.35 -1.18 -3.00
CA VAL A 181 4.32 -0.51 -1.70
C VAL A 181 3.12 0.42 -1.57
N SER A 182 2.93 1.31 -2.56
CA SER A 182 1.92 2.37 -2.49
C SER A 182 0.48 1.88 -2.55
N ALA A 183 0.21 0.73 -3.17
CA ALA A 183 -1.14 0.16 -3.28
C ALA A 183 -1.61 -0.60 -2.02
N GLY A 184 -0.78 -0.79 -1.00
CA GLY A 184 -1.05 -1.70 0.12
C GLY A 184 -2.36 -1.45 0.85
N ASN A 185 -2.67 -0.21 1.24
CA ASN A 185 -3.93 0.09 1.92
C ASN A 185 -5.14 -0.02 0.98
N THR A 186 -4.99 0.33 -0.29
CA THR A 186 -6.06 0.18 -1.30
C THR A 186 -6.37 -1.29 -1.53
N ALA A 187 -5.36 -2.13 -1.80
CA ALA A 187 -5.55 -3.57 -1.99
C ALA A 187 -6.24 -4.23 -0.78
N ARG A 188 -5.82 -3.87 0.44
CA ARG A 188 -6.45 -4.33 1.69
C ARG A 188 -7.94 -3.94 1.78
N ASN A 189 -8.28 -2.70 1.43
CA ASN A 189 -9.68 -2.23 1.44
C ASN A 189 -10.53 -2.96 0.40
N LEU A 190 -10.01 -3.14 -0.82
CA LEU A 190 -10.70 -3.89 -1.86
C LEU A 190 -10.96 -5.35 -1.44
N LEU A 191 -9.98 -6.02 -0.81
CA LEU A 191 -10.15 -7.38 -0.29
C LEU A 191 -11.20 -7.48 0.83
N ALA A 192 -11.43 -6.39 1.59
CA ALA A 192 -12.45 -6.36 2.64
C ALA A 192 -13.86 -6.06 2.12
N ALA A 193 -14.01 -5.55 0.88
CA ALA A 193 -15.31 -5.17 0.34
C ALA A 193 -16.15 -6.40 -0.05
N ASP A 194 -17.45 -6.35 0.23
CA ASP A 194 -18.40 -7.35 -0.27
C ASP A 194 -18.77 -7.09 -1.74
N TYR A 195 -18.81 -5.80 -2.10
CA TYR A 195 -19.14 -5.35 -3.44
C TYR A 195 -18.17 -4.28 -3.93
N LEU A 196 -17.68 -4.43 -5.15
CA LEU A 196 -16.93 -3.41 -5.90
C LEU A 196 -17.75 -2.98 -7.11
N ILE A 197 -17.90 -1.67 -7.33
CA ILE A 197 -18.60 -1.17 -8.51
C ILE A 197 -17.64 -1.08 -9.69
N SER A 198 -18.08 -1.60 -10.83
CA SER A 198 -17.39 -1.46 -12.10
C SER A 198 -18.32 -0.87 -13.17
N PRO A 199 -17.90 0.19 -13.88
CA PRO A 199 -18.68 0.74 -14.99
C PRO A 199 -18.68 -0.16 -16.24
N ASN A 200 -17.61 -0.94 -16.43
CA ASN A 200 -17.39 -1.69 -17.67
C ASN A 200 -16.35 -2.81 -17.48
N PRO A 201 -16.18 -3.72 -18.47
CA PRO A 201 -15.20 -4.81 -18.40
C PRO A 201 -13.75 -4.37 -18.18
N PHE A 202 -13.36 -3.18 -18.65
CA PHE A 202 -12.00 -2.67 -18.45
C PHE A 202 -11.72 -2.39 -16.98
N MET A 203 -12.63 -1.71 -16.27
CA MET A 203 -12.44 -1.47 -14.83
C MET A 203 -12.49 -2.78 -14.03
N THR A 204 -13.33 -3.74 -14.45
CA THR A 204 -13.35 -5.10 -13.89
C THR A 204 -11.96 -5.75 -14.03
N GLN A 205 -11.34 -5.64 -15.20
CA GLN A 205 -9.98 -6.14 -15.44
C GLN A 205 -8.93 -5.41 -14.59
N ILE A 206 -9.07 -4.10 -14.36
CA ILE A 206 -8.20 -3.33 -13.47
C ILE A 206 -8.25 -3.89 -12.04
N TYR A 207 -9.44 -4.21 -11.51
CA TYR A 207 -9.54 -4.87 -10.21
C TYR A 207 -8.82 -6.22 -10.21
N GLN A 208 -9.07 -7.05 -11.21
CA GLN A 208 -8.51 -8.40 -11.29
C GLN A 208 -6.99 -8.39 -11.44
N GLN A 209 -6.44 -7.55 -12.32
CA GLN A 209 -5.03 -7.58 -12.74
C GLN A 209 -4.18 -6.50 -12.07
N ALA A 210 -4.55 -5.21 -12.19
CA ALA A 210 -3.75 -4.12 -11.63
C ALA A 210 -3.79 -4.06 -10.10
N PHE A 211 -4.91 -4.47 -9.46
CA PHE A 211 -4.98 -4.66 -8.01
C PHE A 211 -4.80 -6.10 -7.57
N LYS A 212 -4.61 -7.04 -8.53
CA LYS A 212 -4.35 -8.47 -8.27
C LYS A 212 -5.40 -9.11 -7.38
N MET A 213 -6.68 -8.79 -7.60
CA MET A 213 -7.79 -9.35 -6.83
C MET A 213 -8.16 -10.78 -7.26
N GLU A 214 -7.79 -11.18 -8.50
CA GLU A 214 -8.02 -12.53 -8.99
C GLU A 214 -7.39 -13.57 -8.05
N GLY A 215 -8.15 -14.61 -7.74
CA GLY A 215 -7.75 -15.67 -6.81
C GLY A 215 -7.98 -15.38 -5.32
N LEU A 216 -8.01 -14.10 -4.90
CA LEU A 216 -8.18 -13.75 -3.48
C LEU A 216 -9.52 -13.12 -3.13
N TYR A 217 -10.05 -12.24 -3.97
CA TYR A 217 -11.25 -11.47 -3.65
C TYR A 217 -12.50 -12.37 -3.62
N GLN A 218 -13.16 -12.41 -2.47
CA GLN A 218 -14.32 -13.27 -2.23
C GLN A 218 -15.66 -12.55 -2.43
N GLY A 219 -15.66 -11.23 -2.57
CA GLY A 219 -16.86 -10.44 -2.85
C GLY A 219 -17.30 -10.52 -4.31
N LYS A 220 -18.15 -9.59 -4.73
CA LYS A 220 -18.67 -9.48 -6.10
C LYS A 220 -18.28 -8.15 -6.73
N ILE A 221 -17.80 -8.18 -7.96
CA ILE A 221 -17.65 -6.98 -8.78
C ILE A 221 -18.98 -6.79 -9.53
N LEU A 222 -19.69 -5.69 -9.24
CA LEU A 222 -20.95 -5.34 -9.87
C LEU A 222 -20.67 -4.47 -11.09
N GLU A 223 -20.69 -5.08 -12.27
CA GLU A 223 -20.48 -4.39 -13.54
C GLU A 223 -21.80 -3.79 -14.02
N GLU A 224 -22.29 -2.77 -13.28
CA GLU A 224 -23.63 -2.19 -13.45
C GLU A 224 -23.63 -0.73 -13.91
N GLY A 225 -22.48 -0.13 -14.15
CA GLY A 225 -22.35 1.30 -14.45
C GLY A 225 -21.87 2.11 -13.25
N GLN A 226 -21.83 3.43 -13.39
CA GLN A 226 -21.40 4.38 -12.35
C GLN A 226 -22.59 5.07 -11.69
N PRO A 227 -22.89 4.82 -10.41
CA PRO A 227 -24.03 5.47 -9.70
C PRO A 227 -24.03 6.99 -9.83
N ARG A 228 -22.86 7.62 -9.80
CA ARG A 228 -22.74 9.09 -9.93
C ARG A 228 -23.21 9.62 -11.30
N ASN A 229 -23.21 8.78 -12.35
CA ASN A 229 -23.61 9.18 -13.68
C ASN A 229 -25.14 9.26 -13.84
N ASP A 230 -25.93 8.67 -12.94
CA ASP A 230 -27.38 8.88 -12.87
C ASP A 230 -27.74 10.37 -12.73
N ARG A 231 -26.79 11.18 -12.23
CA ARG A 231 -26.95 12.64 -12.08
C ARG A 231 -27.17 13.35 -13.43
N PHE A 232 -26.67 12.83 -14.54
CA PHE A 232 -26.93 13.37 -15.88
C PHE A 232 -28.39 13.27 -16.28
N PHE A 233 -29.11 12.28 -15.77
CA PHE A 233 -30.52 12.02 -16.13
C PHE A 233 -31.50 12.64 -15.12
N HIS A 234 -31.07 12.83 -13.86
CA HIS A 234 -31.97 13.21 -12.75
C HIS A 234 -31.62 14.56 -12.11
N THR A 235 -30.81 15.38 -12.77
CA THR A 235 -30.44 16.71 -12.24
C THR A 235 -30.97 17.80 -13.18
N ASP A 236 -31.80 18.66 -12.62
CA ASP A 236 -32.26 19.85 -13.33
C ASP A 236 -31.16 20.95 -13.35
N ARG A 237 -30.91 21.52 -14.54
CA ARG A 237 -29.92 22.57 -14.77
C ARG A 237 -30.11 23.75 -13.83
N LYS A 238 -31.36 24.21 -13.60
CA LYS A 238 -31.68 25.35 -12.72
C LYS A 238 -31.21 25.09 -11.30
N THR A 239 -31.43 23.87 -10.80
CA THR A 239 -30.97 23.45 -9.46
C THR A 239 -29.45 23.59 -9.33
N ILE A 240 -28.69 23.23 -10.36
CA ILE A 240 -27.22 23.36 -10.34
C ILE A 240 -26.78 24.81 -10.39
N MET A 241 -27.42 25.65 -11.23
CA MET A 241 -27.12 27.07 -11.26
C MET A 241 -27.36 27.75 -9.91
N ASP A 242 -28.49 27.43 -9.26
CA ASP A 242 -28.81 27.94 -7.92
C ASP A 242 -27.78 27.47 -6.87
N LYS A 243 -27.36 26.22 -6.96
CA LYS A 243 -26.34 25.63 -6.07
C LYS A 243 -24.99 26.33 -6.24
N LEU A 244 -24.54 26.55 -7.48
CA LEU A 244 -23.29 27.26 -7.78
C LEU A 244 -23.34 28.70 -7.24
N SER A 245 -24.41 29.42 -7.51
CA SER A 245 -24.60 30.77 -7.01
C SER A 245 -24.53 30.87 -5.49
N LYS A 246 -25.25 29.99 -4.78
CA LYS A 246 -25.24 29.92 -3.30
C LYS A 246 -23.89 29.51 -2.73
N SER A 247 -23.05 28.80 -3.53
CA SER A 247 -21.69 28.44 -3.14
C SER A 247 -20.64 29.52 -3.48
N GLY A 248 -21.08 30.72 -3.87
CA GLY A 248 -20.22 31.88 -4.14
C GLY A 248 -19.63 31.91 -5.55
N VAL A 249 -20.06 31.04 -6.45
CA VAL A 249 -19.65 31.07 -7.86
C VAL A 249 -20.46 32.15 -8.57
N LYS A 250 -19.78 33.04 -9.29
CA LYS A 250 -20.43 34.05 -10.15
C LYS A 250 -20.96 33.35 -11.39
N ILE A 251 -22.26 33.09 -11.45
CA ILE A 251 -22.90 32.34 -12.53
C ILE A 251 -24.02 33.18 -13.19
N ASP A 252 -24.07 33.14 -14.51
CA ASP A 252 -25.19 33.69 -15.32
C ASP A 252 -26.02 32.49 -15.84
N PRO A 253 -27.24 32.27 -15.31
CA PRO A 253 -28.05 31.11 -15.67
C PRO A 253 -28.50 31.09 -17.14
N SER A 254 -28.46 32.24 -17.83
CA SER A 254 -28.83 32.34 -19.24
C SER A 254 -27.76 31.86 -20.21
N LYS A 255 -26.50 31.75 -19.76
CA LYS A 255 -25.36 31.36 -20.59
C LYS A 255 -25.12 29.86 -20.57
N LYS A 256 -24.56 29.36 -21.69
CA LYS A 256 -23.97 28.03 -21.77
C LYS A 256 -22.66 27.98 -21.00
N LEU A 257 -22.35 26.82 -20.41
CA LEU A 257 -21.17 26.64 -19.57
C LEU A 257 -20.06 25.90 -20.30
N ILE A 258 -18.88 26.51 -20.31
CA ILE A 258 -17.62 25.86 -20.69
C ILE A 258 -16.87 25.56 -19.38
N LEU A 259 -16.58 24.30 -19.11
CA LEU A 259 -15.83 23.88 -17.92
C LEU A 259 -14.42 23.49 -18.28
N TYR A 260 -13.44 24.15 -17.67
CA TYR A 260 -12.07 23.67 -17.65
C TYR A 260 -11.81 22.86 -16.37
N ALA A 261 -11.51 21.56 -16.55
CA ALA A 261 -11.29 20.62 -15.45
C ALA A 261 -9.98 19.85 -15.65
N PRO A 262 -8.83 20.45 -15.33
CA PRO A 262 -7.54 19.80 -15.49
C PRO A 262 -7.18 18.86 -14.34
N THR A 263 -6.23 17.97 -14.63
CA THR A 263 -5.48 17.19 -13.63
C THR A 263 -4.58 18.11 -12.80
N TRP A 264 -4.27 17.71 -11.58
CA TRP A 264 -3.23 18.36 -10.82
C TRP A 264 -1.83 18.03 -11.40
N LYS A 265 -0.92 18.99 -11.35
CA LYS A 265 0.47 18.87 -11.77
C LYS A 265 1.40 18.83 -10.56
N GLY A 266 2.60 18.28 -10.73
CA GLY A 266 3.61 18.13 -9.68
C GLY A 266 4.06 16.68 -9.51
N SER A 267 5.27 16.51 -8.98
CA SER A 267 5.91 15.19 -8.78
C SER A 267 5.36 14.42 -7.57
N LYS A 268 4.85 15.11 -6.54
CA LYS A 268 4.32 14.50 -5.31
C LYS A 268 2.95 15.06 -4.96
N TYR A 269 2.08 14.18 -4.47
CA TYR A 269 0.74 14.55 -4.00
C TYR A 269 0.76 15.60 -2.87
N SER A 270 1.80 15.59 -2.05
CA SER A 270 2.00 16.55 -0.96
C SER A 270 2.50 17.93 -1.41
N SER A 271 2.93 18.07 -2.66
CA SER A 271 3.47 19.32 -3.21
C SER A 271 2.97 19.53 -4.67
N PRO A 272 1.66 19.80 -4.86
CA PRO A 272 1.10 20.08 -6.16
C PRO A 272 1.58 21.46 -6.68
N ASP A 273 1.62 21.62 -7.99
CA ASP A 273 1.74 22.93 -8.60
C ASP A 273 0.43 23.72 -8.37
N THR A 274 0.54 24.89 -7.76
CA THR A 274 -0.60 25.73 -7.37
C THR A 274 -0.60 27.08 -8.08
N SER A 275 0.22 27.25 -9.14
CA SER A 275 0.21 28.47 -9.94
C SER A 275 -1.17 28.70 -10.57
N LEU A 276 -1.71 29.91 -10.38
CA LEU A 276 -2.98 30.35 -10.99
C LEU A 276 -2.81 30.86 -12.40
N ASP A 277 -1.60 31.21 -12.83
CA ASP A 277 -1.35 31.85 -14.11
C ASP A 277 -1.82 30.99 -15.28
N ALA A 278 -1.53 29.69 -15.25
CA ALA A 278 -1.98 28.77 -16.28
C ALA A 278 -3.51 28.67 -16.41
N TYR A 279 -4.22 28.77 -15.29
CA TYR A 279 -5.69 28.79 -15.29
C TYR A 279 -6.23 30.08 -15.91
N PHE A 280 -5.68 31.24 -15.54
CA PHE A 280 -6.10 32.52 -16.07
C PHE A 280 -5.72 32.67 -17.56
N GLU A 281 -4.56 32.21 -17.98
CA GLU A 281 -4.16 32.21 -19.38
C GLU A 281 -5.11 31.38 -20.24
N LEU A 282 -5.52 30.22 -19.75
CA LEU A 282 -6.52 29.40 -20.44
C LEU A 282 -7.89 30.11 -20.49
N ILE A 283 -8.37 30.67 -19.37
CA ILE A 283 -9.62 31.41 -19.32
C ILE A 283 -9.61 32.53 -20.35
N HIS A 284 -8.55 33.38 -20.38
CA HIS A 284 -8.40 34.44 -21.36
C HIS A 284 -8.37 33.95 -22.81
N THR A 285 -7.68 32.84 -23.06
CA THR A 285 -7.66 32.22 -24.39
C THR A 285 -9.06 31.81 -24.84
N VAL A 286 -9.82 31.16 -23.97
CA VAL A 286 -11.18 30.70 -24.29
C VAL A 286 -12.10 31.93 -24.49
N GLU A 287 -12.13 32.89 -23.56
CA GLU A 287 -12.98 34.08 -23.62
C GLU A 287 -12.71 34.96 -24.85
N ALA A 288 -11.46 35.05 -25.30
CA ALA A 288 -11.09 35.78 -26.53
C ALA A 288 -11.60 35.12 -27.83
N ASN A 289 -12.00 33.84 -27.78
CA ASN A 289 -12.39 33.08 -28.97
C ASN A 289 -13.87 32.61 -28.95
N ILE A 290 -14.65 33.06 -28.00
CA ILE A 290 -16.08 32.73 -27.88
C ILE A 290 -16.96 33.98 -27.83
N ASP A 291 -18.26 33.82 -28.06
CA ASP A 291 -19.26 34.84 -27.78
C ASP A 291 -19.58 34.84 -26.28
N THR A 292 -18.93 35.75 -25.54
CA THR A 292 -19.11 35.87 -24.06
C THR A 292 -20.51 36.33 -23.66
N SER A 293 -21.36 36.77 -24.59
CA SER A 293 -22.79 37.02 -24.30
C SER A 293 -23.57 35.70 -24.17
N LYS A 294 -23.10 34.61 -24.82
CA LYS A 294 -23.77 33.32 -24.86
C LYS A 294 -23.09 32.27 -24.00
N TYR A 295 -21.79 32.39 -23.73
CA TYR A 295 -20.99 31.41 -22.99
C TYR A 295 -20.35 32.02 -21.75
N GLN A 296 -20.15 31.19 -20.75
CA GLN A 296 -19.38 31.52 -19.54
C GLN A 296 -18.37 30.39 -19.26
N VAL A 297 -17.13 30.79 -18.94
CA VAL A 297 -16.03 29.87 -18.59
C VAL A 297 -15.97 29.71 -17.08
N LEU A 298 -15.95 28.47 -16.64
CA LEU A 298 -15.73 28.07 -15.25
C LEU A 298 -14.56 27.12 -15.13
N VAL A 299 -13.91 27.11 -13.97
CA VAL A 299 -12.76 26.25 -13.69
C VAL A 299 -13.08 25.37 -12.48
N LYS A 300 -12.86 24.06 -12.63
CA LYS A 300 -12.87 23.12 -11.51
C LYS A 300 -11.47 22.55 -11.30
N PRO A 301 -10.65 23.17 -10.45
CA PRO A 301 -9.33 22.63 -10.11
C PRO A 301 -9.47 21.26 -9.44
N HIS A 302 -8.45 20.43 -9.55
CA HIS A 302 -8.39 19.21 -8.74
C HIS A 302 -8.46 19.57 -7.24
N GLN A 303 -9.11 18.74 -6.43
CA GLN A 303 -9.35 19.03 -5.00
C GLN A 303 -8.10 19.48 -4.24
N ILE A 304 -6.96 18.83 -4.49
CA ILE A 304 -5.68 19.18 -3.84
C ILE A 304 -5.28 20.61 -4.15
N VAL A 305 -5.34 20.99 -5.43
CA VAL A 305 -5.00 22.34 -5.89
C VAL A 305 -5.98 23.36 -5.34
N TYR A 306 -7.29 23.04 -5.33
CA TYR A 306 -8.32 23.93 -4.81
C TYR A 306 -8.05 24.33 -3.35
N TYR A 307 -7.74 23.37 -2.47
CA TYR A 307 -7.49 23.66 -1.05
C TYR A 307 -6.21 24.49 -0.84
N HIS A 308 -5.17 24.23 -1.62
CA HIS A 308 -3.94 25.04 -1.57
C HIS A 308 -4.18 26.48 -2.02
N ILE A 309 -4.90 26.69 -3.13
CA ILE A 309 -5.24 28.01 -3.64
C ILE A 309 -6.11 28.77 -2.65
N LYS A 310 -7.16 28.14 -2.13
CA LYS A 310 -8.08 28.72 -1.13
C LYS A 310 -7.34 29.23 0.09
N LYS A 311 -6.36 28.49 0.58
CA LYS A 311 -5.56 28.83 1.76
C LYS A 311 -4.61 30.01 1.53
N ASN A 312 -4.01 30.12 0.37
CA ASN A 312 -2.85 30.96 0.13
C ASN A 312 -3.12 32.21 -0.74
N GLN A 313 -4.12 32.22 -1.60
CA GLN A 313 -4.25 33.24 -2.67
C GLN A 313 -5.63 33.86 -2.80
N GLY A 314 -6.65 33.33 -2.10
CA GLY A 314 -8.05 33.72 -2.30
C GLY A 314 -8.57 33.29 -3.68
N ILE A 315 -9.79 32.77 -3.73
CA ILE A 315 -10.39 32.24 -4.95
C ILE A 315 -11.44 33.22 -5.47
N THR A 316 -11.39 33.55 -6.75
CA THR A 316 -12.38 34.39 -7.42
C THR A 316 -13.55 33.59 -7.96
N GLY A 317 -14.71 34.24 -8.22
CA GLY A 317 -16.01 33.63 -8.51
C GLY A 317 -16.14 32.75 -9.75
N GLN A 318 -15.06 32.50 -10.52
CA GLN A 318 -15.06 31.54 -11.65
C GLN A 318 -14.61 30.13 -11.24
N PHE A 319 -14.03 29.96 -10.04
CA PHE A 319 -13.54 28.68 -9.55
C PHE A 319 -14.62 27.93 -8.78
N ILE A 320 -14.86 26.69 -9.18
CA ILE A 320 -15.85 25.81 -8.57
C ILE A 320 -15.30 25.21 -7.25
N PRO A 321 -16.01 25.36 -6.14
CA PRO A 321 -15.61 24.72 -4.88
C PRO A 321 -15.46 23.19 -4.98
N ALA A 322 -14.49 22.63 -4.24
CA ALA A 322 -14.27 21.18 -4.21
C ALA A 322 -15.48 20.40 -3.66
N THR A 323 -16.30 21.02 -2.82
CA THR A 323 -17.51 20.43 -2.24
C THR A 323 -18.69 20.33 -3.21
N ILE A 324 -18.64 21.00 -4.37
CA ILE A 324 -19.64 20.83 -5.43
C ILE A 324 -19.40 19.47 -6.11
N ASP A 325 -20.43 18.63 -6.13
CA ASP A 325 -20.38 17.33 -6.79
C ASP A 325 -20.08 17.48 -8.28
N THR A 326 -19.07 16.75 -8.74
CA THR A 326 -18.55 16.89 -10.11
C THR A 326 -19.58 16.43 -11.14
N ASN A 327 -20.29 15.31 -10.90
CA ASN A 327 -21.23 14.77 -11.88
C ASN A 327 -22.54 15.59 -11.92
N GLU A 328 -22.95 16.18 -10.79
CA GLU A 328 -24.01 17.21 -10.83
C GLU A 328 -23.59 18.41 -11.67
N LEU A 329 -22.36 18.94 -11.49
CA LEU A 329 -21.84 20.04 -12.28
C LEU A 329 -21.81 19.69 -13.77
N LEU A 330 -21.23 18.53 -14.12
CA LEU A 330 -21.10 18.05 -15.50
C LEU A 330 -22.46 17.93 -16.20
N SER A 331 -23.55 17.62 -15.46
CA SER A 331 -24.90 17.56 -16.04
C SER A 331 -25.34 18.91 -16.60
N ALA A 332 -24.81 20.03 -16.12
CA ALA A 332 -25.13 21.39 -16.56
C ALA A 332 -24.09 21.99 -17.54
N VAL A 333 -22.95 21.33 -17.76
CA VAL A 333 -21.86 21.80 -18.64
C VAL A 333 -22.19 21.54 -20.09
N ASP A 334 -21.98 22.50 -20.96
CA ASP A 334 -22.23 22.39 -22.41
C ASP A 334 -20.98 21.94 -23.18
N ILE A 335 -19.78 22.38 -22.74
CA ILE A 335 -18.49 22.02 -23.34
C ILE A 335 -17.49 21.72 -22.22
N LEU A 336 -16.81 20.58 -22.28
CA LEU A 336 -15.73 20.23 -21.37
C LEU A 336 -14.37 20.45 -22.02
N ILE A 337 -13.47 21.15 -21.33
CA ILE A 337 -12.03 21.21 -21.65
C ILE A 337 -11.31 20.44 -20.53
N SER A 338 -10.54 19.43 -20.89
CA SER A 338 -9.80 18.58 -19.94
C SER A 338 -8.41 18.26 -20.46
N ASP A 339 -7.66 17.46 -19.71
CA ASP A 339 -6.32 16.99 -20.06
C ASP A 339 -6.21 15.46 -19.87
N TYR A 340 -5.30 14.99 -19.00
CA TYR A 340 -5.14 13.59 -18.60
C TYR A 340 -6.14 13.14 -17.52
N SER A 341 -7.22 13.86 -17.32
CA SER A 341 -8.23 13.57 -16.31
C SER A 341 -9.25 12.56 -16.80
N SER A 342 -9.56 11.58 -15.96
CA SER A 342 -10.62 10.59 -16.23
C SER A 342 -12.06 11.17 -16.22
N ILE A 343 -12.21 12.45 -15.89
CA ILE A 343 -13.51 13.14 -15.84
C ILE A 343 -14.25 13.10 -17.20
N TYR A 344 -13.52 13.03 -18.31
CA TYR A 344 -14.13 12.99 -19.62
C TYR A 344 -14.94 11.71 -19.85
N PHE A 345 -14.54 10.57 -19.27
CA PHE A 345 -15.30 9.32 -19.38
C PHE A 345 -16.74 9.51 -18.87
N ASP A 346 -16.90 10.14 -17.70
CA ASP A 346 -18.22 10.44 -17.17
C ASP A 346 -18.99 11.40 -18.09
N PHE A 347 -18.29 12.41 -18.62
CA PHE A 347 -18.93 13.42 -19.47
C PHE A 347 -19.43 12.87 -20.80
N LEU A 348 -18.86 11.75 -21.30
CA LEU A 348 -19.32 11.08 -22.53
C LEU A 348 -20.81 10.67 -22.46
N VAL A 349 -21.36 10.43 -21.26
CA VAL A 349 -22.80 10.15 -21.03
C VAL A 349 -23.68 11.27 -21.58
N SER A 350 -23.18 12.52 -21.56
CA SER A 350 -23.94 13.70 -21.99
C SER A 350 -24.10 13.85 -23.51
N GLY A 351 -23.25 13.19 -24.30
CA GLY A 351 -23.16 13.39 -25.76
C GLY A 351 -22.63 14.76 -26.18
N ARG A 352 -22.12 15.58 -25.24
CA ARG A 352 -21.67 16.96 -25.48
C ARG A 352 -20.18 17.03 -25.81
N PRO A 353 -19.71 18.14 -26.47
CA PRO A 353 -18.33 18.29 -26.88
C PRO A 353 -17.31 18.21 -25.76
N VAL A 354 -16.22 17.47 -25.99
CA VAL A 354 -15.03 17.43 -25.13
C VAL A 354 -13.79 17.82 -25.94
N LEU A 355 -13.04 18.79 -25.44
CA LEU A 355 -11.77 19.24 -25.98
C LEU A 355 -10.64 18.88 -25.03
N PHE A 356 -9.47 18.52 -25.56
CA PHE A 356 -8.32 18.18 -24.74
C PHE A 356 -7.24 19.25 -24.90
N PHE A 357 -6.79 19.84 -23.78
CA PHE A 357 -5.68 20.77 -23.74
C PHE A 357 -4.48 20.11 -23.07
N ILE A 358 -3.50 19.71 -23.86
CA ILE A 358 -2.36 18.88 -23.48
C ILE A 358 -1.04 19.50 -23.95
N PRO A 359 -0.57 20.61 -23.34
CA PRO A 359 0.66 21.30 -23.76
C PRO A 359 1.95 20.60 -23.32
N ASP A 360 1.91 19.73 -22.32
CA ASP A 360 3.03 19.18 -21.55
C ASP A 360 3.13 17.65 -21.58
N LEU A 361 2.73 17.02 -22.69
CA LEU A 361 2.64 15.56 -22.81
C LEU A 361 3.95 14.85 -22.47
N ASP A 362 5.08 15.31 -23.03
CA ASP A 362 6.36 14.60 -22.90
C ASP A 362 6.85 14.63 -21.45
N GLU A 363 6.66 15.77 -20.77
CA GLU A 363 6.95 15.90 -19.34
C GLU A 363 6.05 14.97 -18.52
N TYR A 364 4.76 14.94 -18.81
CA TYR A 364 3.79 14.14 -18.08
C TYR A 364 4.05 12.63 -18.18
N LEU A 365 4.39 12.13 -19.37
CA LEU A 365 4.72 10.72 -19.60
C LEU A 365 6.03 10.30 -18.93
N GLY A 366 6.93 11.26 -18.64
CA GLY A 366 8.19 10.99 -17.96
C GLY A 366 8.06 10.45 -16.54
N TYR A 367 6.94 10.70 -15.87
CA TYR A 367 6.74 10.26 -14.47
C TYR A 367 5.40 9.54 -14.19
N ARG A 368 4.50 9.43 -15.17
CA ARG A 368 3.21 8.73 -14.99
C ARG A 368 2.87 7.88 -16.22
N GLY A 369 2.51 6.62 -15.96
CA GLY A 369 2.00 5.72 -16.99
C GLY A 369 0.53 6.01 -17.33
N LEU A 370 0.14 5.73 -18.57
CA LEU A 370 -1.22 5.77 -19.05
C LEU A 370 -1.62 4.38 -19.60
N TYR A 371 -2.87 3.97 -19.37
CA TYR A 371 -3.39 2.75 -19.98
C TYR A 371 -3.66 2.91 -21.47
N PHE A 372 -3.94 4.13 -21.91
CA PHE A 372 -4.24 4.44 -23.32
C PHE A 372 -3.37 5.58 -23.81
N GLY A 373 -2.90 5.47 -25.05
CA GLY A 373 -2.27 6.59 -25.74
C GLY A 373 -3.25 7.74 -25.96
N ILE A 374 -2.74 8.95 -26.02
CA ILE A 374 -3.56 10.15 -26.29
C ILE A 374 -4.26 10.11 -27.65
N ASP A 375 -3.76 9.30 -28.59
CA ASP A 375 -4.41 9.02 -29.87
C ASP A 375 -5.78 8.35 -29.68
N LYS A 376 -6.07 7.79 -28.51
CA LYS A 376 -7.37 7.19 -28.16
C LYS A 376 -8.39 8.21 -27.64
N LEU A 377 -7.99 9.43 -27.29
CA LEU A 377 -8.90 10.45 -26.77
C LEU A 377 -10.00 10.79 -27.79
N PRO A 378 -11.29 10.87 -27.35
CA PRO A 378 -12.43 10.97 -28.23
C PRO A 378 -12.78 12.40 -28.69
N GLY A 379 -11.85 13.32 -28.65
CA GLY A 379 -12.03 14.72 -29.06
C GLY A 379 -10.73 15.33 -29.56
N PRO A 380 -10.80 16.55 -30.12
CA PRO A 380 -9.63 17.26 -30.65
C PRO A 380 -8.65 17.65 -29.54
N ILE A 381 -7.34 17.59 -29.86
CA ILE A 381 -6.26 17.83 -28.91
C ILE A 381 -5.54 19.11 -29.30
N ALA A 382 -5.58 20.14 -28.43
CA ALA A 382 -4.79 21.33 -28.50
C ALA A 382 -3.47 21.19 -27.75
N ARG A 383 -2.35 21.52 -28.39
CA ARG A 383 -1.01 21.50 -27.79
C ARG A 383 -0.54 22.89 -27.33
N ASN A 384 -1.29 23.91 -27.64
CA ASN A 384 -1.02 25.28 -27.24
C ASN A 384 -2.31 26.11 -27.28
N HIS A 385 -2.25 27.30 -26.68
CA HIS A 385 -3.38 28.22 -26.57
C HIS A 385 -3.98 28.62 -27.92
N ARG A 386 -3.17 28.83 -28.96
CA ARG A 386 -3.66 29.18 -30.32
C ARG A 386 -4.54 28.04 -30.86
N GLN A 387 -4.10 26.80 -30.80
CA GLN A 387 -4.90 25.65 -31.25
C GLN A 387 -6.20 25.52 -30.46
N LEU A 388 -6.15 25.73 -29.14
CA LEU A 388 -7.35 25.70 -28.29
C LEU A 388 -8.34 26.80 -28.71
N GLY A 389 -7.85 28.03 -28.99
CA GLY A 389 -8.68 29.14 -29.45
C GLY A 389 -9.35 28.83 -30.80
N GLU A 390 -8.62 28.25 -31.76
CA GLU A 390 -9.15 27.84 -33.05
C GLU A 390 -10.26 26.76 -32.90
N MET A 391 -10.07 25.78 -31.99
CA MET A 391 -11.04 24.71 -31.76
C MET A 391 -12.30 25.21 -31.04
N ILE A 392 -12.15 26.09 -30.04
CA ILE A 392 -13.30 26.56 -29.27
C ILE A 392 -14.12 27.58 -30.04
N HIS A 393 -13.53 28.28 -31.02
CA HIS A 393 -14.23 29.21 -31.86
C HIS A 393 -15.34 28.58 -32.73
N ASP A 394 -15.09 27.33 -33.19
CA ASP A 394 -16.06 26.51 -33.92
C ASP A 394 -15.98 25.05 -33.43
N VAL A 395 -16.56 24.83 -32.27
CA VAL A 395 -16.50 23.56 -31.56
C VAL A 395 -17.15 22.41 -32.31
N ASP A 396 -18.23 22.68 -33.03
CA ASP A 396 -18.96 21.66 -33.80
C ASP A 396 -18.10 21.15 -34.96
N LYS A 397 -17.45 22.05 -35.68
CA LYS A 397 -16.50 21.71 -36.74
C LYS A 397 -15.26 21.02 -36.21
N ALA A 398 -14.73 21.43 -35.05
CA ALA A 398 -13.58 20.79 -34.42
C ALA A 398 -13.91 19.35 -33.97
N MET A 399 -15.15 19.07 -33.55
CA MET A 399 -15.60 17.76 -33.12
C MET A 399 -16.00 16.82 -34.27
N GLU A 400 -16.40 17.34 -35.41
CA GLU A 400 -16.92 16.55 -36.53
C GLU A 400 -16.05 15.33 -36.88
N PRO A 401 -14.70 15.45 -37.04
CA PRO A 401 -13.83 14.29 -37.33
C PRO A 401 -13.76 13.24 -36.22
N TYR A 402 -14.19 13.59 -35.03
CA TYR A 402 -14.10 12.73 -33.83
C TYR A 402 -15.41 12.03 -33.48
N MET A 403 -16.54 12.39 -34.09
CA MET A 403 -17.86 11.93 -33.66
C MET A 403 -18.03 10.41 -33.63
N ASP A 404 -17.49 9.68 -34.62
CA ASP A 404 -17.58 8.21 -34.63
C ASP A 404 -16.71 7.58 -33.53
N LYS A 405 -15.56 8.17 -33.27
CA LYS A 405 -14.69 7.76 -32.15
C LYS A 405 -15.35 8.06 -30.81
N TYR A 406 -15.93 9.26 -30.68
CA TYR A 406 -16.68 9.66 -29.50
C TYR A 406 -17.82 8.65 -29.16
N ARG A 407 -18.62 8.27 -30.15
CA ARG A 407 -19.71 7.30 -29.95
C ARG A 407 -19.20 5.92 -29.53
N ARG A 408 -18.10 5.45 -30.15
CA ARG A 408 -17.48 4.17 -29.76
C ARG A 408 -16.94 4.23 -28.32
N GLU A 409 -16.27 5.32 -27.97
CA GLU A 409 -15.71 5.51 -26.63
C GLU A 409 -16.79 5.65 -25.57
N ALA A 410 -17.88 6.36 -25.84
CA ALA A 410 -19.02 6.46 -24.95
C ALA A 410 -19.69 5.10 -24.72
N ALA A 411 -19.90 4.33 -25.77
CA ALA A 411 -20.48 2.99 -25.68
C ALA A 411 -19.55 2.01 -24.93
N TRP A 412 -18.23 2.19 -24.99
CA TRP A 412 -17.26 1.40 -24.28
C TRP A 412 -17.13 1.83 -22.81
N ALA A 413 -17.03 3.13 -22.53
CA ALA A 413 -16.81 3.65 -21.20
C ALA A 413 -18.05 3.54 -20.31
N CYS A 414 -19.22 3.86 -20.85
CA CYS A 414 -20.48 4.02 -20.13
C CYS A 414 -21.59 3.11 -20.66
N PRO A 415 -21.36 1.79 -20.87
CA PRO A 415 -22.32 0.91 -21.54
C PRO A 415 -23.63 0.72 -20.78
N LYS A 416 -23.68 1.04 -19.49
CA LYS A 416 -24.81 0.83 -18.58
C LYS A 416 -25.24 2.07 -17.83
N ASP A 417 -24.69 3.23 -18.16
CA ASP A 417 -25.02 4.51 -17.53
C ASP A 417 -26.27 5.11 -18.18
N ASP A 418 -27.44 4.62 -17.77
CA ASP A 418 -28.76 4.89 -18.32
C ASP A 418 -29.69 5.70 -17.38
N GLY A 419 -29.18 6.08 -16.21
CA GLY A 419 -29.93 6.78 -15.15
C GLY A 419 -30.49 5.88 -14.06
N ASP A 420 -30.39 4.56 -14.19
CA ASP A 420 -30.94 3.59 -13.23
C ASP A 420 -29.88 2.75 -12.52
N VAL A 421 -28.61 3.19 -12.55
CA VAL A 421 -27.49 2.47 -11.91
C VAL A 421 -27.69 2.38 -10.40
N CYS A 422 -28.08 3.48 -9.74
CA CYS A 422 -28.39 3.49 -8.30
C CYS A 422 -29.46 2.45 -7.94
N SER A 423 -30.50 2.34 -8.75
CA SER A 423 -31.57 1.37 -8.56
C SER A 423 -31.05 -0.07 -8.59
N ARG A 424 -30.24 -0.42 -9.62
CA ARG A 424 -29.66 -1.76 -9.76
C ARG A 424 -28.74 -2.12 -8.60
N ILE A 425 -27.89 -1.17 -8.18
CA ILE A 425 -26.97 -1.40 -7.05
C ILE A 425 -27.75 -1.56 -5.74
N VAL A 426 -28.76 -0.74 -5.48
CA VAL A 426 -29.59 -0.85 -4.28
C VAL A 426 -30.39 -2.15 -4.26
N ASP A 427 -30.89 -2.60 -5.39
CA ASP A 427 -31.56 -3.89 -5.51
C ASP A 427 -30.66 -5.06 -5.10
N VAL A 428 -29.41 -5.04 -5.51
CA VAL A 428 -28.44 -6.09 -5.14
C VAL A 428 -28.03 -5.97 -3.67
N VAL A 429 -27.57 -4.79 -3.25
CA VAL A 429 -26.89 -4.61 -1.96
C VAL A 429 -27.87 -4.57 -0.79
N PHE A 430 -29.03 -3.92 -0.96
CA PHE A 430 -30.00 -3.70 0.13
C PHE A 430 -31.21 -4.63 0.07
N ARG A 431 -31.60 -5.07 -1.12
CA ARG A 431 -32.77 -5.93 -1.31
C ARG A 431 -32.41 -7.38 -1.62
N GLY A 432 -31.11 -7.71 -1.72
CA GLY A 432 -30.60 -9.07 -1.94
C GLY A 432 -30.99 -9.68 -3.28
N LYS A 433 -31.33 -8.86 -4.30
CA LYS A 433 -31.61 -9.34 -5.64
C LYS A 433 -30.33 -9.81 -6.34
N SER A 434 -30.44 -10.83 -7.18
CA SER A 434 -29.32 -11.27 -8.01
C SER A 434 -29.10 -10.32 -9.19
N SER A 435 -27.83 -10.13 -9.59
CA SER A 435 -27.47 -9.45 -10.84
C SER A 435 -26.77 -10.44 -11.77
N ALA A 436 -27.14 -10.42 -13.05
CA ALA A 436 -26.45 -11.17 -14.10
C ALA A 436 -25.05 -10.61 -14.40
N HIS A 437 -24.74 -9.40 -13.90
CA HIS A 437 -23.48 -8.72 -14.08
C HIS A 437 -22.61 -8.71 -12.81
N ALA A 438 -22.93 -9.57 -11.83
CA ALA A 438 -22.13 -9.76 -10.63
C ALA A 438 -21.03 -10.79 -10.89
N ILE A 439 -19.78 -10.33 -10.96
CA ILE A 439 -18.61 -11.12 -11.33
C ILE A 439 -17.88 -11.59 -10.07
N SER A 440 -17.56 -12.89 -10.00
CA SER A 440 -16.68 -13.49 -8.98
C SER A 440 -15.28 -13.66 -9.56
N CYS A 441 -14.25 -13.41 -8.76
CA CYS A 441 -12.85 -13.61 -9.18
C CYS A 441 -11.98 -14.34 -8.14
N GLY A 442 -12.60 -14.91 -7.11
CA GLY A 442 -11.87 -15.65 -6.06
C GLY A 442 -11.50 -17.09 -6.41
N GLU A 443 -12.06 -17.64 -7.51
CA GLU A 443 -11.78 -19.02 -7.92
C GLU A 443 -10.72 -19.06 -9.02
N ILE A 444 -9.63 -19.78 -8.75
CA ILE A 444 -8.53 -20.03 -9.68
C ILE A 444 -8.07 -21.48 -9.56
N ASN A 445 -7.49 -22.00 -10.64
CA ASN A 445 -6.92 -23.35 -10.65
C ASN A 445 -5.44 -23.34 -10.21
N LYS A 446 -5.14 -22.66 -9.10
CA LYS A 446 -3.81 -22.60 -8.50
C LYS A 446 -3.93 -22.67 -6.98
N LYS A 447 -2.91 -23.21 -6.31
CA LYS A 447 -2.81 -23.13 -4.84
C LYS A 447 -2.38 -21.73 -4.43
N ARG A 448 -3.09 -21.12 -3.49
CA ARG A 448 -2.85 -19.75 -3.00
C ARG A 448 -1.90 -19.81 -1.81
N LEU A 449 -0.71 -19.26 -2.00
CA LEU A 449 0.31 -19.19 -0.97
C LEU A 449 0.36 -17.78 -0.37
N LEU A 450 0.34 -17.68 0.96
CA LEU A 450 0.74 -16.49 1.70
C LEU A 450 2.11 -16.75 2.31
N LEU A 451 3.12 -15.99 1.89
CA LEU A 451 4.49 -16.09 2.34
C LEU A 451 4.85 -14.86 3.19
N TYR A 452 5.47 -15.07 4.34
CA TYR A 452 6.01 -14.01 5.19
C TYR A 452 7.51 -14.15 5.35
N PRO A 453 8.32 -13.33 4.66
CA PRO A 453 9.79 -13.34 4.76
C PRO A 453 10.35 -12.41 5.84
N GLY A 454 9.50 -11.71 6.61
CA GLY A 454 9.89 -10.59 7.47
C GLY A 454 9.75 -9.24 6.76
N GLU A 455 10.47 -8.24 7.25
CA GLU A 455 10.33 -6.83 6.84
C GLU A 455 11.20 -6.47 5.62
N MET A 456 11.71 -7.46 4.88
CA MET A 456 12.57 -7.29 3.68
C MET A 456 13.84 -6.47 3.94
N GLU A 457 14.34 -6.53 5.17
CA GLU A 457 15.63 -5.95 5.54
C GLU A 457 16.79 -6.67 4.84
N GLU A 458 17.96 -6.04 4.81
CA GLU A 458 19.16 -6.64 4.24
C GLU A 458 19.71 -7.72 5.17
N ASN A 459 19.15 -8.91 5.07
CA ASN A 459 19.54 -10.06 5.85
C ASN A 459 19.39 -11.34 5.02
N HIS A 460 19.84 -12.40 5.62
CA HIS A 460 19.90 -13.75 5.11
C HIS A 460 18.53 -14.33 4.74
N ASP A 461 17.53 -14.17 5.62
CA ASP A 461 16.17 -14.69 5.39
C ASP A 461 15.56 -14.06 4.13
N THR A 462 15.76 -12.75 3.95
CA THR A 462 15.30 -11.99 2.78
C THR A 462 15.93 -12.52 1.47
N PHE A 463 17.25 -12.76 1.45
CA PHE A 463 17.91 -13.24 0.23
C PHE A 463 17.51 -14.68 -0.10
N SER A 464 17.48 -15.58 0.90
CA SER A 464 16.98 -16.94 0.73
C SER A 464 15.55 -16.97 0.19
N PHE A 465 14.69 -16.08 0.70
CA PHE A 465 13.33 -15.93 0.22
C PHE A 465 13.26 -15.47 -1.25
N MET A 466 14.09 -14.49 -1.64
CA MET A 466 14.11 -14.01 -3.03
C MET A 466 14.56 -15.11 -4.00
N GLU A 467 15.44 -15.99 -3.58
CA GLU A 467 15.86 -17.15 -4.37
C GLU A 467 14.77 -18.23 -4.44
N LEU A 468 14.07 -18.49 -3.33
CA LEU A 468 12.90 -19.38 -3.33
C LEU A 468 11.84 -18.92 -4.36
N LEU A 469 11.57 -17.60 -4.44
CA LEU A 469 10.62 -17.08 -5.42
C LEU A 469 11.01 -17.37 -6.88
N GLN A 470 12.30 -17.49 -7.20
CA GLN A 470 12.76 -17.84 -8.54
C GLN A 470 12.53 -19.31 -8.88
N LEU A 471 12.44 -20.17 -7.88
CA LEU A 471 12.21 -21.60 -8.04
C LEU A 471 10.73 -21.96 -8.12
N LEU A 472 9.83 -21.09 -7.62
CA LEU A 472 8.39 -21.36 -7.57
C LEU A 472 7.76 -21.49 -8.96
N ASP A 473 6.94 -22.51 -9.14
CA ASP A 473 6.11 -22.67 -10.35
C ASP A 473 4.83 -21.85 -10.27
N TYR A 474 4.87 -20.65 -10.85
CA TYR A 474 3.72 -19.73 -10.89
C TYR A 474 2.52 -20.24 -11.74
N ASN A 475 2.64 -21.38 -12.42
CA ASN A 475 1.49 -22.03 -13.03
C ASN A 475 0.70 -22.85 -12.00
N LYS A 476 1.38 -23.37 -10.98
CA LYS A 476 0.75 -24.12 -9.88
C LYS A 476 0.35 -23.22 -8.72
N TYR A 477 1.11 -22.15 -8.45
CA TYR A 477 0.96 -21.31 -7.26
C TYR A 477 0.57 -19.87 -7.61
N ASP A 478 -0.40 -19.34 -6.88
CA ASP A 478 -0.70 -17.91 -6.79
C ASP A 478 -0.04 -17.38 -5.51
N VAL A 479 0.98 -16.56 -5.70
CA VAL A 479 1.88 -16.17 -4.61
C VAL A 479 1.55 -14.78 -4.09
N THR A 480 1.27 -14.72 -2.80
CA THR A 480 1.09 -13.48 -2.04
C THR A 480 2.20 -13.37 -1.00
N VAL A 481 2.84 -12.21 -0.92
CA VAL A 481 3.85 -11.89 0.08
C VAL A 481 3.30 -10.84 1.02
N LEU A 482 3.31 -11.13 2.32
CA LEU A 482 3.06 -10.14 3.37
C LEU A 482 4.40 -9.58 3.84
N THR A 483 4.55 -8.25 3.85
CA THR A 483 5.73 -7.58 4.36
C THR A 483 5.40 -6.15 4.79
N GLY A 484 6.26 -5.49 5.54
CA GLY A 484 6.02 -4.16 6.07
C GLY A 484 7.26 -3.28 6.19
N GLY A 485 8.39 -3.71 5.66
CA GLY A 485 9.65 -2.97 5.73
C GLY A 485 9.52 -1.54 5.20
N SER A 486 10.10 -0.58 5.91
CA SER A 486 10.05 0.84 5.57
C SER A 486 11.45 1.38 5.32
N GLY A 487 11.55 2.35 4.38
CA GLY A 487 12.81 2.94 3.95
C GLY A 487 13.18 2.54 2.53
N ASP A 488 14.17 3.25 1.97
CA ASP A 488 14.50 3.16 0.54
C ASP A 488 14.93 1.74 0.12
N GLU A 489 15.73 1.07 0.93
CA GLU A 489 16.27 -0.25 0.58
C GLU A 489 15.24 -1.39 0.66
N PRO A 490 14.46 -1.58 1.76
CA PRO A 490 13.37 -2.55 1.78
C PRO A 490 12.34 -2.30 0.67
N GLU A 491 11.96 -1.05 0.42
CA GLU A 491 11.02 -0.69 -0.64
C GLU A 491 11.56 -1.03 -2.03
N GLN A 492 12.85 -0.81 -2.31
CA GLN A 492 13.48 -1.22 -3.56
C GLN A 492 13.47 -2.74 -3.73
N ARG A 493 13.77 -3.50 -2.68
CA ARG A 493 13.69 -4.97 -2.71
C ARG A 493 12.27 -5.45 -2.97
N ILE A 494 11.27 -4.87 -2.31
CA ILE A 494 9.85 -5.19 -2.54
C ILE A 494 9.46 -4.88 -4.00
N CYS A 495 9.88 -3.74 -4.53
CA CYS A 495 9.59 -3.37 -5.92
C CYS A 495 10.30 -4.27 -6.94
N SER A 496 11.45 -4.87 -6.59
CA SER A 496 12.19 -5.78 -7.46
C SER A 496 11.61 -7.19 -7.55
N LEU A 497 10.66 -7.57 -6.69
CA LEU A 497 9.99 -8.88 -6.74
C LEU A 497 9.33 -9.10 -8.11
N ASP A 498 9.22 -10.37 -8.53
CA ASP A 498 8.54 -10.75 -9.77
C ASP A 498 7.15 -10.09 -9.86
N GLN A 499 6.78 -9.62 -11.05
CA GLN A 499 5.49 -8.95 -11.26
C GLN A 499 4.28 -9.87 -11.02
N ARG A 500 4.46 -11.19 -11.11
CA ARG A 500 3.42 -12.18 -10.79
C ARG A 500 3.13 -12.25 -9.30
N VAL A 501 4.08 -11.88 -8.45
CA VAL A 501 3.92 -11.86 -6.99
C VAL A 501 3.00 -10.71 -6.57
N ARG A 502 1.98 -11.02 -5.79
CA ARG A 502 1.14 -10.04 -5.09
C ARG A 502 1.80 -9.65 -3.78
N VAL A 503 1.88 -8.37 -3.50
CA VAL A 503 2.41 -7.88 -2.22
C VAL A 503 1.29 -7.26 -1.40
N LEU A 504 1.07 -7.75 -0.21
CA LEU A 504 0.23 -7.11 0.80
C LEU A 504 1.16 -6.35 1.76
N TYR A 505 1.27 -5.03 1.53
CA TYR A 505 2.17 -4.18 2.28
C TYR A 505 1.52 -3.71 3.58
N ARG A 506 2.18 -3.97 4.71
CA ARG A 506 1.73 -3.58 6.03
C ARG A 506 2.40 -2.28 6.47
N GLY A 507 1.78 -1.15 6.15
CA GLY A 507 2.30 0.17 6.53
C GLY A 507 1.72 0.76 7.82
N GLN A 508 1.00 -0.01 8.64
CA GLN A 508 0.29 0.52 9.82
C GLN A 508 0.48 -0.39 11.04
N PRO A 509 0.59 0.19 12.27
CA PRO A 509 0.62 -0.57 13.51
C PRO A 509 -0.62 -1.44 13.71
N GLU A 510 -0.52 -2.40 14.60
CA GLU A 510 -1.56 -3.37 14.96
C GLU A 510 -2.80 -2.71 15.60
N ASN A 511 -3.96 -3.31 15.37
CA ASN A 511 -5.23 -2.92 15.97
C ASN A 511 -5.50 -3.72 17.25
N GLY A 512 -4.95 -3.28 18.39
CA GLY A 512 -5.19 -3.87 19.70
C GLY A 512 -5.80 -2.89 20.68
N THR A 513 -6.52 -3.39 21.69
CA THR A 513 -6.82 -2.61 22.90
C THR A 513 -5.52 -2.37 23.69
N CYS A 514 -5.55 -1.43 24.63
CA CYS A 514 -4.40 -1.21 25.51
C CYS A 514 -4.06 -2.48 26.31
N GLU A 515 -5.10 -3.24 26.77
CA GLU A 515 -4.93 -4.49 27.48
C GLU A 515 -4.29 -5.57 26.59
N GLU A 516 -4.74 -5.73 25.33
CA GLU A 516 -4.16 -6.70 24.40
C GLU A 516 -2.70 -6.40 24.10
N LYS A 517 -2.35 -5.12 23.85
CA LYS A 517 -0.96 -4.71 23.61
C LYS A 517 -0.07 -4.90 24.84
N GLY A 518 -0.57 -4.55 26.03
CA GLY A 518 0.13 -4.77 27.27
C GLY A 518 0.32 -6.26 27.56
N LEU A 519 -0.70 -7.09 27.32
CA LEU A 519 -0.61 -8.53 27.48
C LEU A 519 0.35 -9.18 26.47
N TYR A 520 0.36 -8.69 25.21
CA TYR A 520 1.33 -9.13 24.22
C TYR A 520 2.76 -8.85 24.68
N ALA A 521 3.04 -7.63 25.11
CA ALA A 521 4.37 -7.23 25.61
C ALA A 521 4.81 -8.06 26.83
N PHE A 522 3.91 -8.25 27.80
CA PHE A 522 4.17 -9.01 29.03
C PHE A 522 4.41 -10.50 28.77
N SER A 523 3.55 -11.13 27.95
CA SER A 523 3.62 -12.58 27.64
C SER A 523 4.55 -12.91 26.49
N LYS A 524 5.16 -11.90 25.84
CA LYS A 524 5.89 -12.05 24.57
C LYS A 524 5.05 -12.77 23.51
N GLY A 525 3.76 -12.41 23.44
CA GLY A 525 2.81 -12.96 22.49
C GLY A 525 2.30 -14.38 22.79
N LYS A 526 2.65 -14.98 23.92
CA LYS A 526 2.35 -16.40 24.24
C LYS A 526 1.03 -16.62 24.98
N ASP A 527 0.34 -15.57 25.42
CA ASP A 527 -0.91 -15.75 26.17
C ASP A 527 -2.04 -16.17 25.21
N PRO A 528 -2.73 -17.31 25.47
CA PRO A 528 -3.80 -17.80 24.62
C PRO A 528 -4.99 -16.85 24.47
N SER A 529 -5.19 -15.92 25.41
CA SER A 529 -6.28 -14.91 25.33
C SER A 529 -6.06 -13.88 24.22
N LEU A 530 -4.85 -13.81 23.64
CA LEU A 530 -4.55 -12.98 22.46
C LEU A 530 -5.12 -13.54 21.14
N ALA A 531 -5.73 -14.74 21.15
CA ALA A 531 -6.27 -15.34 19.92
C ALA A 531 -7.26 -14.43 19.19
N ALA A 532 -8.14 -13.72 19.92
CA ALA A 532 -9.09 -12.77 19.32
C ALA A 532 -8.38 -11.55 18.67
N PHE A 533 -7.32 -11.06 19.29
CA PHE A 533 -6.46 -10.01 18.73
C PHE A 533 -5.80 -10.48 17.42
N TYR A 534 -5.22 -11.67 17.40
CA TYR A 534 -4.56 -12.21 16.19
C TYR A 534 -5.56 -12.46 15.06
N LYS A 535 -6.73 -13.02 15.33
CA LYS A 535 -7.80 -13.19 14.32
C LYS A 535 -8.27 -11.87 13.75
N ARG A 536 -8.42 -10.83 14.58
CA ARG A 536 -8.80 -9.48 14.12
C ARG A 536 -7.73 -8.86 13.24
N GLU A 537 -6.45 -9.04 13.59
CA GLU A 537 -5.34 -8.56 12.76
C GLU A 537 -5.28 -9.30 11.41
N ALA A 538 -5.44 -10.60 11.39
CA ALA A 538 -5.54 -11.37 10.15
C ALA A 538 -6.69 -10.85 9.28
N LYS A 539 -7.87 -10.64 9.86
CA LYS A 539 -9.04 -10.07 9.18
C LYS A 539 -8.77 -8.65 8.66
N ARG A 540 -8.04 -7.83 9.43
CA ARG A 540 -7.67 -6.47 9.02
C ARG A 540 -6.76 -6.46 7.79
N LEU A 541 -5.78 -7.37 7.74
CA LEU A 541 -4.79 -7.42 6.67
C LEU A 541 -5.32 -8.10 5.40
N PHE A 542 -6.12 -9.12 5.55
CA PHE A 542 -6.52 -9.99 4.45
C PHE A 542 -8.00 -9.86 4.04
N GLY A 543 -8.82 -9.15 4.84
CA GLY A 543 -10.26 -9.10 4.60
C GLY A 543 -10.89 -10.48 4.64
N ASP A 544 -11.60 -10.84 3.56
CA ASP A 544 -12.20 -12.15 3.36
C ASP A 544 -11.38 -13.05 2.42
N ALA A 545 -10.14 -12.63 2.07
CA ALA A 545 -9.25 -13.42 1.22
C ALA A 545 -8.96 -14.80 1.80
N ARG A 546 -8.88 -15.80 0.93
CA ARG A 546 -8.61 -17.19 1.32
C ARG A 546 -7.27 -17.63 0.77
N PHE A 547 -6.47 -18.24 1.62
CA PHE A 547 -5.21 -18.89 1.27
C PHE A 547 -5.34 -20.40 1.49
N ASP A 548 -4.66 -21.18 0.67
CA ASP A 548 -4.57 -22.61 0.89
C ASP A 548 -3.44 -22.91 1.91
N TYR A 549 -2.35 -22.12 1.81
CA TYR A 549 -1.19 -22.24 2.70
C TYR A 549 -0.69 -20.89 3.19
N VAL A 550 -0.30 -20.82 4.45
CA VAL A 550 0.36 -19.67 5.09
C VAL A 550 1.70 -20.14 5.63
N ILE A 551 2.78 -19.58 5.08
CA ILE A 551 4.12 -20.05 5.36
C ILE A 551 4.95 -18.91 5.94
N ASN A 552 5.40 -19.11 7.18
CA ASN A 552 6.36 -18.25 7.85
C ASN A 552 7.78 -18.66 7.41
N LEU A 553 8.48 -17.74 6.75
CA LEU A 553 9.87 -17.90 6.31
C LEU A 553 10.84 -17.05 7.16
N SER A 554 10.31 -16.25 8.10
CA SER A 554 11.11 -15.36 8.94
C SER A 554 11.43 -16.00 10.29
N SER A 555 12.65 -15.78 10.74
CA SER A 555 13.09 -16.11 12.10
C SER A 555 12.63 -15.10 13.16
N GLU A 556 12.05 -13.96 12.74
CA GLU A 556 11.58 -12.91 13.63
C GLU A 556 10.43 -13.39 14.54
N LYS A 557 10.40 -12.85 15.76
CA LYS A 557 9.30 -13.07 16.73
C LYS A 557 8.58 -11.74 16.96
N ASN A 558 7.56 -11.49 16.17
CA ASN A 558 6.76 -10.27 16.23
C ASN A 558 5.24 -10.61 16.20
N VAL A 559 4.39 -9.57 16.22
CA VAL A 559 2.92 -9.75 16.19
C VAL A 559 2.48 -10.47 14.92
N ILE A 560 3.17 -10.26 13.79
CA ILE A 560 2.81 -10.88 12.52
C ILE A 560 3.05 -12.38 12.58
N THR A 561 4.24 -12.83 12.99
CA THR A 561 4.53 -14.27 13.12
C THR A 561 3.60 -14.96 14.10
N ALA A 562 3.21 -14.28 15.20
CA ALA A 562 2.22 -14.80 16.14
C ALA A 562 0.78 -14.86 15.58
N MET A 563 0.45 -13.99 14.63
CA MET A 563 -0.86 -13.92 13.98
C MET A 563 -1.04 -14.94 12.84
N LEU A 564 0.03 -15.25 12.08
CA LEU A 564 -0.06 -16.12 10.90
C LEU A 564 -0.82 -17.44 11.11
N PRO A 565 -0.66 -18.14 12.25
CA PRO A 565 -1.44 -19.36 12.55
C PRO A 565 -2.96 -19.13 12.66
N PHE A 566 -3.40 -17.88 12.79
CA PHE A 566 -4.81 -17.51 12.93
C PHE A 566 -5.46 -17.04 11.61
N VAL A 567 -4.76 -17.14 10.48
CA VAL A 567 -5.35 -16.95 9.16
C VAL A 567 -6.32 -18.10 8.89
N GLU A 568 -7.61 -17.77 8.76
CA GLU A 568 -8.66 -18.78 8.67
C GLU A 568 -8.59 -19.54 7.34
N HIS A 569 -9.00 -20.81 7.37
CA HIS A 569 -9.10 -21.69 6.20
C HIS A 569 -7.78 -22.01 5.48
N ALA A 570 -6.64 -21.80 6.12
CA ALA A 570 -5.32 -22.09 5.56
C ALA A 570 -4.55 -23.12 6.40
N VAL A 571 -3.67 -23.88 5.76
CA VAL A 571 -2.67 -24.69 6.44
C VAL A 571 -1.48 -23.81 6.79
N TYR A 572 -1.13 -23.71 8.06
CA TYR A 572 0.03 -22.96 8.53
C TYR A 572 1.28 -23.86 8.60
N ALA A 573 2.41 -23.34 8.12
CA ALA A 573 3.70 -23.97 8.24
C ALA A 573 4.80 -22.94 8.57
N GLU A 574 5.80 -23.37 9.36
CA GLU A 574 7.08 -22.65 9.51
C GLU A 574 8.13 -23.35 8.68
N TYR A 575 8.88 -22.57 7.92
CA TYR A 575 9.89 -23.08 7.02
C TYR A 575 11.16 -22.21 7.09
N GLY A 576 12.18 -22.73 7.74
CA GLY A 576 13.41 -22.01 8.05
C GLY A 576 14.63 -22.47 7.19
N THR A 577 14.38 -23.06 6.02
CA THR A 577 15.49 -23.57 5.18
C THR A 577 16.04 -22.49 4.25
N SER A 578 17.37 -22.44 4.14
CA SER A 578 18.11 -21.50 3.32
C SER A 578 18.44 -22.05 1.94
N PHE A 579 18.42 -21.21 0.93
CA PHE A 579 18.87 -21.53 -0.43
C PHE A 579 20.23 -20.91 -0.71
N VAL A 580 21.07 -21.61 -1.48
CA VAL A 580 22.39 -21.13 -1.88
C VAL A 580 22.46 -21.08 -3.40
N ASP A 581 22.55 -19.87 -3.97
CA ASP A 581 22.79 -19.67 -5.39
C ASP A 581 24.29 -19.47 -5.67
N ILE A 582 24.89 -20.44 -6.33
CA ILE A 582 26.31 -20.39 -6.72
C ILE A 582 26.56 -19.76 -8.09
N THR A 583 25.52 -19.39 -8.84
CA THR A 583 25.70 -18.78 -10.17
C THR A 583 26.37 -17.41 -10.09
N ARG A 584 26.28 -16.76 -8.92
CA ARG A 584 26.94 -15.48 -8.63
C ARG A 584 28.46 -15.59 -8.46
N ILE A 585 28.98 -16.79 -8.32
CA ILE A 585 30.39 -17.07 -8.00
C ILE A 585 31.34 -16.96 -9.20
N SER A 586 30.84 -17.03 -10.43
CA SER A 586 31.63 -17.22 -11.64
C SER A 586 32.23 -15.95 -12.27
N GLN A 587 32.44 -14.88 -11.52
CA GLN A 587 32.87 -13.59 -12.07
C GLN A 587 34.37 -13.33 -11.83
N ASP A 588 35.10 -12.97 -12.92
CA ASP A 588 36.49 -12.58 -12.82
C ASP A 588 36.67 -11.24 -12.12
N LEU A 589 37.65 -11.20 -11.20
CA LEU A 589 38.03 -9.98 -10.48
C LEU A 589 39.06 -9.19 -11.26
N GLY A 590 38.88 -7.88 -11.39
CA GLY A 590 39.82 -6.94 -11.98
C GLY A 590 41.02 -6.62 -11.04
N LYS A 591 41.73 -5.52 -11.32
CA LYS A 591 42.86 -5.09 -10.50
C LYS A 591 42.51 -4.81 -9.06
N GLN A 592 43.27 -5.32 -8.14
CA GLN A 592 43.12 -5.07 -6.71
C GLN A 592 43.81 -3.76 -6.28
N GLN A 593 43.20 -3.01 -5.41
CA GLN A 593 43.72 -1.77 -4.82
C GLN A 593 43.57 -1.80 -3.31
N GLN A 594 44.59 -1.31 -2.57
CA GLN A 594 44.49 -1.11 -1.14
C GLN A 594 43.89 0.29 -0.85
N ILE A 595 42.93 0.35 0.04
CA ILE A 595 42.36 1.61 0.57
C ILE A 595 42.45 1.62 2.08
N HIS A 596 42.64 2.81 2.67
CA HIS A 596 42.61 3.01 4.12
C HIS A 596 41.33 3.74 4.50
N TYR A 597 40.51 3.12 5.35
CA TYR A 597 39.25 3.71 5.82
C TYR A 597 39.01 3.39 7.29
N GLN A 598 38.67 4.41 8.07
CA GLN A 598 38.43 4.34 9.54
C GLN A 598 39.54 3.59 10.32
N GLY A 599 40.80 3.83 9.95
CA GLY A 599 41.93 3.23 10.64
C GLY A 599 42.26 1.77 10.26
N GLN A 600 41.59 1.22 9.27
CA GLN A 600 41.83 -0.14 8.75
C GLN A 600 42.18 -0.13 7.27
N ASP A 601 43.00 -1.09 6.86
CA ASP A 601 43.32 -1.32 5.45
C ASP A 601 42.35 -2.33 4.85
N PHE A 602 41.72 -1.94 3.75
CA PHE A 602 40.87 -2.80 2.95
C PHE A 602 41.46 -2.96 1.56
N TYR A 603 41.20 -4.11 0.96
CA TYR A 603 41.53 -4.38 -0.42
C TYR A 603 40.25 -4.40 -1.22
N ILE A 604 40.23 -3.71 -2.37
CA ILE A 604 39.10 -3.65 -3.28
C ILE A 604 39.52 -4.10 -4.68
N ALA A 605 38.63 -4.70 -5.42
CA ALA A 605 38.82 -5.07 -6.80
C ALA A 605 37.69 -4.57 -7.70
N GLU A 606 38.02 -4.27 -8.94
CA GLU A 606 37.00 -3.92 -9.95
C GLU A 606 36.29 -5.21 -10.44
N ARG A 607 34.98 -5.16 -10.53
CA ARG A 607 34.18 -6.23 -11.12
C ARG A 607 34.18 -6.07 -12.64
N GLN A 608 34.72 -7.04 -13.39
CA GLN A 608 34.54 -7.08 -14.84
C GLN A 608 33.16 -7.64 -15.17
N LYS A 609 32.30 -6.83 -15.80
CA LYS A 609 31.02 -7.32 -16.38
C LYS A 609 31.31 -8.00 -17.73
N THR A 610 30.95 -9.26 -17.85
CA THR A 610 30.83 -9.92 -19.17
C THR A 610 29.40 -9.63 -19.71
N GLY A 611 29.33 -8.78 -20.74
CA GLY A 611 28.22 -8.85 -21.72
C GLY A 611 27.10 -7.82 -21.67
N GLU A 612 27.11 -6.78 -20.80
CA GLU A 612 26.10 -5.69 -20.90
C GLU A 612 26.72 -4.30 -20.72
N ALA A 613 26.34 -3.38 -21.60
CA ALA A 613 26.75 -1.98 -21.57
C ALA A 613 25.97 -1.22 -20.50
N GLY A 614 26.63 -0.73 -19.43
CA GLY A 614 26.08 0.19 -18.46
C GLY A 614 27.13 0.67 -17.45
N PRO A 615 27.12 1.96 -17.07
CA PRO A 615 28.18 2.57 -16.28
C PRO A 615 27.94 2.42 -14.79
N ALA A 616 28.55 1.43 -14.16
CA ALA A 616 28.91 1.53 -12.74
C ALA A 616 30.01 0.49 -12.44
N LEU A 617 31.24 0.97 -12.27
CA LEU A 617 32.27 0.23 -11.58
C LEU A 617 31.76 -0.12 -10.17
N LYS A 618 31.52 -1.41 -9.92
CA LYS A 618 31.24 -1.90 -8.57
C LYS A 618 32.54 -2.35 -7.96
N LEU A 619 33.02 -1.63 -6.96
CA LEU A 619 34.21 -2.02 -6.18
C LEU A 619 33.80 -3.14 -5.23
N LEU A 620 34.54 -4.25 -5.24
CA LEU A 620 34.33 -5.39 -4.35
C LEU A 620 35.43 -5.42 -3.29
N LEU A 621 35.06 -5.72 -2.05
CA LEU A 621 36.01 -6.03 -0.99
C LEU A 621 36.77 -7.30 -1.36
N VAL A 622 38.09 -7.31 -1.13
CA VAL A 622 38.95 -8.50 -1.29
C VAL A 622 39.90 -8.66 -0.11
N PRO A 623 40.31 -9.89 0.26
CA PRO A 623 41.24 -10.10 1.35
C PRO A 623 42.67 -9.69 0.95
N ASP A 624 43.56 -9.46 1.92
CA ASP A 624 44.98 -9.14 1.72
C ASP A 624 45.68 -10.27 0.96
N PRO A 625 46.16 -10.05 -0.27
CA PRO A 625 46.77 -11.11 -1.06
C PRO A 625 48.14 -11.60 -0.50
N GLY A 626 48.72 -10.86 0.43
CA GLY A 626 49.98 -11.20 1.07
C GLY A 626 49.87 -12.11 2.30
N LYS A 627 48.66 -12.46 2.71
CA LYS A 627 48.39 -13.19 3.96
C LYS A 627 47.62 -14.49 3.73
N LYS A 628 47.65 -15.39 4.72
CA LYS A 628 46.69 -16.47 4.82
C LYS A 628 45.40 -15.93 5.41
N ASN A 629 44.35 -15.85 4.57
CA ASN A 629 43.12 -15.21 4.91
C ASN A 629 42.08 -16.23 5.36
N TYR A 630 41.54 -16.01 6.54
CA TYR A 630 40.47 -16.78 7.12
C TYR A 630 39.21 -15.93 7.17
N ALA A 631 38.08 -16.46 6.78
CA ALA A 631 36.79 -15.75 6.82
C ALA A 631 35.82 -16.44 7.76
N ALA A 632 35.18 -15.65 8.58
CA ALA A 632 34.01 -16.05 9.36
C ALA A 632 32.84 -15.12 9.01
N MET A 633 31.63 -15.64 8.90
CA MET A 633 30.49 -14.86 8.46
C MET A 633 29.25 -15.18 9.28
N GLY A 634 28.46 -14.14 9.62
CA GLY A 634 27.18 -14.29 10.31
C GLY A 634 26.73 -13.01 11.01
N SER A 635 25.53 -13.03 11.57
CA SER A 635 25.01 -11.95 12.39
C SER A 635 25.79 -11.84 13.70
N LEU A 636 26.25 -10.63 14.05
CA LEU A 636 27.09 -10.42 15.26
C LEU A 636 26.19 -10.35 16.50
N THR A 637 25.78 -11.53 16.97
CA THR A 637 24.96 -11.72 18.17
C THR A 637 25.67 -12.60 19.19
N LYS A 638 25.22 -12.55 20.46
CA LYS A 638 25.79 -13.39 21.54
C LYS A 638 25.71 -14.87 21.25
N GLU A 639 24.62 -15.26 20.59
CA GLU A 639 24.35 -16.66 20.25
C GLU A 639 25.35 -17.22 19.23
N GLN A 640 25.96 -16.35 18.43
CA GLN A 640 26.92 -16.76 17.37
C GLN A 640 28.36 -16.88 17.87
N ASP A 641 28.66 -16.48 19.11
CA ASP A 641 29.96 -16.63 19.80
C ASP A 641 31.21 -16.13 19.01
N PHE A 642 31.10 -14.98 18.35
CA PHE A 642 32.27 -14.35 17.72
C PHE A 642 33.33 -13.92 18.72
N GLN A 643 33.00 -13.72 20.00
CA GLN A 643 33.96 -13.44 21.05
C GLN A 643 34.88 -14.65 21.29
N GLY A 644 34.32 -15.85 21.34
CA GLY A 644 35.10 -17.09 21.45
C GLY A 644 36.01 -17.30 20.25
N LEU A 645 35.51 -17.02 19.03
CA LEU A 645 36.30 -17.08 17.80
C LEU A 645 37.50 -16.13 17.84
N ILE A 646 37.34 -14.86 18.23
CA ILE A 646 38.42 -13.87 18.34
C ILE A 646 39.48 -14.34 19.35
N ARG A 647 39.09 -14.86 20.51
CA ARG A 647 40.03 -15.37 21.51
C ARG A 647 40.81 -16.58 21.00
N ASN A 648 40.15 -17.50 20.30
CA ASN A 648 40.81 -18.63 19.68
C ASN A 648 41.79 -18.20 18.58
N PHE A 649 41.44 -17.19 17.79
CA PHE A 649 42.32 -16.62 16.76
C PHE A 649 43.56 -15.99 17.39
N LYS A 650 43.49 -15.39 18.56
CA LYS A 650 44.64 -14.87 19.27
C LYS A 650 45.72 -15.94 19.50
N ALA A 651 45.31 -17.09 19.97
CA ALA A 651 46.20 -18.23 20.14
C ALA A 651 46.76 -18.72 18.80
N TYR A 652 45.90 -18.83 17.79
CA TYR A 652 46.25 -19.31 16.45
C TYR A 652 47.24 -18.40 15.73
N VAL A 653 47.05 -17.07 15.75
CA VAL A 653 47.90 -16.09 15.05
C VAL A 653 49.27 -15.99 15.67
N HIS A 654 49.43 -16.26 16.97
CA HIS A 654 50.71 -16.27 17.65
C HIS A 654 51.68 -17.33 17.07
N GLU A 655 51.12 -18.48 16.61
CA GLU A 655 51.92 -19.52 15.97
C GLU A 655 51.96 -19.40 14.42
N ASN A 656 51.06 -18.58 13.87
CA ASN A 656 50.84 -18.38 12.45
C ASN A 656 50.80 -16.89 12.09
N GLU A 657 51.91 -16.19 12.30
CA GLU A 657 52.03 -14.72 12.21
C GLU A 657 51.53 -14.11 10.87
N ASN A 658 51.60 -14.82 9.78
CA ASN A 658 51.13 -14.39 8.46
C ASN A 658 49.66 -14.69 8.21
N SER A 659 48.84 -14.69 9.26
CA SER A 659 47.42 -14.98 9.18
C SER A 659 46.59 -13.72 9.39
N HIS A 660 45.41 -13.64 8.73
CA HIS A 660 44.45 -12.59 8.91
C HIS A 660 43.02 -13.18 8.97
N LEU A 661 42.24 -12.76 9.95
CA LEU A 661 40.84 -13.15 10.10
C LEU A 661 39.92 -11.99 9.67
N TYR A 662 39.02 -12.29 8.77
CA TYR A 662 37.94 -11.39 8.36
C TYR A 662 36.62 -11.87 8.95
N ILE A 663 35.90 -10.97 9.62
CA ILE A 663 34.57 -11.22 10.16
C ILE A 663 33.57 -10.42 9.32
N LEU A 664 32.79 -11.14 8.50
CA LEU A 664 31.80 -10.59 7.60
C LEU A 664 30.43 -10.63 8.27
N GLY A 665 29.85 -9.47 8.53
CA GLY A 665 28.56 -9.33 9.16
C GLY A 665 28.44 -8.11 10.05
N ASP A 666 27.22 -7.86 10.53
CA ASP A 666 26.91 -6.78 11.46
C ASP A 666 25.92 -7.26 12.53
N GLY A 667 25.76 -6.50 13.60
CA GLY A 667 24.83 -6.84 14.68
C GLY A 667 25.14 -6.15 16.00
N ASN A 668 24.34 -6.48 17.03
CA ASN A 668 24.35 -5.80 18.32
C ASN A 668 25.68 -5.93 19.09
N GLU A 669 26.44 -6.98 18.83
CA GLU A 669 27.74 -7.25 19.48
C GLU A 669 28.93 -6.49 18.84
N ARG A 670 28.72 -5.80 17.71
CA ARG A 670 29.81 -5.17 16.95
C ARG A 670 30.72 -4.30 17.83
N LYS A 671 30.17 -3.42 18.64
CA LYS A 671 30.94 -2.51 19.50
C LYS A 671 31.73 -3.26 20.55
N ASP A 672 31.15 -4.31 21.13
CA ASP A 672 31.83 -5.12 22.14
C ASP A 672 32.94 -5.97 21.51
N LEU A 673 32.75 -6.46 20.28
CA LEU A 673 33.79 -7.16 19.53
C LEU A 673 34.94 -6.23 19.12
N GLU A 674 34.66 -5.02 18.64
CA GLU A 674 35.68 -3.99 18.33
C GLU A 674 36.51 -3.62 19.57
N LYS A 675 35.87 -3.50 20.74
CA LYS A 675 36.53 -3.28 22.01
C LYS A 675 37.42 -4.47 22.40
N LEU A 676 36.89 -5.68 22.23
CA LEU A 676 37.66 -6.92 22.48
C LEU A 676 38.92 -6.99 21.61
N LEU A 677 38.84 -6.64 20.32
CA LEU A 677 39.98 -6.60 19.40
C LEU A 677 41.07 -5.63 19.84
N LEU A 678 40.68 -4.49 20.42
CA LEU A 678 41.61 -3.52 21.00
C LEU A 678 42.29 -4.07 22.26
N GLU A 679 41.51 -4.62 23.17
CA GLU A 679 41.97 -5.20 24.43
C GLU A 679 42.93 -6.39 24.19
N GLU A 680 42.66 -7.21 23.21
CA GLU A 680 43.45 -8.39 22.84
C GLU A 680 44.63 -8.08 21.89
N GLY A 681 44.75 -6.83 21.41
CA GLY A 681 45.82 -6.38 20.52
C GLY A 681 45.76 -6.94 19.08
N LEU A 682 44.55 -7.32 18.61
CA LEU A 682 44.33 -8.03 17.35
C LEU A 682 43.93 -7.13 16.18
N THR A 683 43.89 -5.82 16.35
CA THR A 683 43.42 -4.87 15.32
C THR A 683 44.21 -4.88 14.01
N LYS A 684 45.44 -5.42 14.01
CA LYS A 684 46.29 -5.57 12.80
C LYS A 684 46.07 -6.86 12.04
N CYS A 685 45.43 -7.85 12.63
CA CYS A 685 45.27 -9.18 12.06
C CYS A 685 43.81 -9.67 12.08
N VAL A 686 42.89 -8.87 12.56
CA VAL A 686 41.45 -9.12 12.45
C VAL A 686 40.78 -7.89 11.87
N THR A 687 39.95 -8.08 10.83
CA THR A 687 39.16 -7.02 10.19
C THR A 687 37.68 -7.37 10.28
N MET A 688 36.88 -6.45 10.82
CA MET A 688 35.43 -6.52 10.80
C MET A 688 34.90 -5.73 9.60
N THR A 689 34.47 -6.42 8.57
CA THR A 689 34.10 -5.82 7.29
C THR A 689 32.73 -5.12 7.31
N GLY A 690 31.92 -5.41 8.31
CA GLY A 690 30.48 -5.14 8.23
C GLY A 690 29.78 -6.12 7.31
N TYR A 691 28.55 -5.81 6.97
CA TYR A 691 27.77 -6.60 6.02
C TYR A 691 28.38 -6.54 4.62
N VAL A 692 28.51 -7.69 3.97
CA VAL A 692 28.99 -7.83 2.59
C VAL A 692 27.89 -8.50 1.75
N ALA A 693 27.22 -7.73 0.91
CA ALA A 693 26.07 -8.18 0.11
C ALA A 693 26.36 -9.32 -0.86
N GLU A 694 27.60 -9.40 -1.38
CA GLU A 694 28.05 -10.44 -2.29
C GLU A 694 29.37 -11.03 -1.78
N PRO A 695 29.35 -11.89 -0.73
CA PRO A 695 30.57 -12.36 -0.08
C PRO A 695 31.37 -13.38 -0.91
N PHE A 696 30.79 -13.97 -1.95
CA PHE A 696 31.34 -15.11 -2.67
C PHE A 696 32.70 -14.80 -3.31
N GLY A 697 32.82 -13.65 -3.96
CA GLY A 697 34.09 -13.21 -4.56
C GLY A 697 35.20 -13.06 -3.53
N PHE A 698 34.85 -12.55 -2.34
CA PHE A 698 35.75 -12.40 -1.21
C PHE A 698 36.12 -13.76 -0.61
N LEU A 699 35.13 -14.59 -0.30
CA LEU A 699 35.31 -15.92 0.30
C LEU A 699 36.19 -16.81 -0.58
N LYS A 700 36.00 -16.80 -1.90
CA LYS A 700 36.79 -17.59 -2.85
C LYS A 700 38.30 -17.29 -2.84
N LEU A 701 38.67 -16.08 -2.39
CA LEU A 701 40.04 -15.66 -2.22
C LEU A 701 40.63 -15.98 -0.83
N CYS A 702 39.79 -16.47 0.09
CA CYS A 702 40.24 -16.88 1.41
C CYS A 702 40.88 -18.27 1.40
N THR A 703 41.75 -18.49 2.37
CA THR A 703 42.46 -19.78 2.57
C THR A 703 41.49 -20.84 3.13
N ALA A 704 40.63 -20.43 4.03
CA ALA A 704 39.60 -21.27 4.65
C ALA A 704 38.47 -20.47 5.22
N PHE A 705 37.31 -21.09 5.39
CA PHE A 705 36.18 -20.57 6.17
C PHE A 705 36.24 -21.11 7.59
N VAL A 706 36.03 -20.23 8.58
CA VAL A 706 36.01 -20.59 10.00
C VAL A 706 34.62 -20.35 10.53
N HIS A 707 33.98 -21.42 10.98
CA HIS A 707 32.66 -21.29 11.63
C HIS A 707 32.77 -21.28 13.14
N THR A 708 31.84 -20.60 13.81
CA THR A 708 31.75 -20.61 15.26
C THR A 708 31.18 -21.95 15.77
N HIS A 709 31.45 -22.32 17.03
CA HIS A 709 30.93 -23.59 17.59
C HIS A 709 29.40 -23.66 17.68
N THR A 710 28.71 -22.53 17.56
CA THR A 710 27.25 -22.42 17.62
C THR A 710 26.59 -22.45 16.26
N GLN A 711 27.35 -22.28 15.19
CA GLN A 711 26.83 -22.40 13.83
C GLN A 711 26.59 -23.85 13.47
N GLY A 712 25.34 -24.20 13.14
CA GLY A 712 25.01 -25.55 12.66
C GLY A 712 25.57 -25.83 11.27
N ALA A 713 25.74 -27.11 10.93
CA ALA A 713 26.26 -27.57 9.64
C ALA A 713 25.42 -27.10 8.44
N ASP A 714 24.18 -26.69 8.65
CA ASP A 714 23.22 -26.24 7.67
C ASP A 714 22.92 -24.73 7.76
N SER A 715 23.74 -23.99 8.54
CA SER A 715 23.64 -22.52 8.52
C SER A 715 24.08 -21.98 7.15
N LEU A 716 23.48 -20.89 6.67
CA LEU A 716 23.79 -20.37 5.34
C LEU A 716 25.28 -20.05 5.15
N PRO A 717 25.96 -19.36 6.08
CA PRO A 717 27.39 -19.10 5.91
C PRO A 717 28.21 -20.38 5.69
N VAL A 718 27.84 -21.46 6.37
CA VAL A 718 28.49 -22.76 6.22
C VAL A 718 28.15 -23.40 4.86
N LEU A 719 26.89 -23.32 4.43
CA LEU A 719 26.45 -23.83 3.15
C LEU A 719 27.12 -23.08 1.98
N GLU A 720 27.25 -21.75 2.08
CA GLU A 720 27.93 -20.92 1.08
C GLU A 720 29.42 -21.26 0.98
N ALA A 721 30.09 -21.42 2.11
CA ALA A 721 31.49 -21.85 2.12
C ALA A 721 31.68 -23.26 1.51
N LYS A 722 30.77 -24.19 1.81
CA LYS A 722 30.74 -25.54 1.18
C LYS A 722 30.51 -25.46 -0.33
N ALA A 723 29.59 -24.59 -0.77
CA ALA A 723 29.32 -24.38 -2.20
C ALA A 723 30.56 -23.88 -2.96
N LEU A 724 31.38 -23.07 -2.29
CA LEU A 724 32.67 -22.60 -2.81
C LEU A 724 33.78 -23.63 -2.71
N LYS A 725 33.55 -24.79 -2.11
CA LYS A 725 34.54 -25.81 -1.83
C LYS A 725 35.74 -25.29 -1.01
N LEU A 726 35.46 -24.36 -0.10
CA LEU A 726 36.47 -23.81 0.81
C LEU A 726 36.84 -24.86 1.87
N PRO A 727 38.11 -24.93 2.29
CA PRO A 727 38.50 -25.66 3.47
C PRO A 727 37.74 -25.13 4.68
N MET A 728 37.19 -26.02 5.48
CA MET A 728 36.36 -25.67 6.63
C MET A 728 37.15 -25.87 7.92
N LEU A 729 37.16 -24.85 8.78
CA LEU A 729 37.75 -24.88 10.10
C LEU A 729 36.70 -24.61 11.17
N GLY A 730 36.78 -25.35 12.26
CA GLY A 730 36.02 -25.00 13.47
C GLY A 730 36.54 -23.73 14.12
N GLY A 731 35.78 -23.17 15.06
CA GLY A 731 36.13 -21.96 15.80
C GLY A 731 37.43 -22.02 16.60
N ASN A 732 38.04 -23.21 16.72
CA ASN A 732 39.37 -23.46 17.28
C ASN A 732 40.46 -23.54 16.22
N PHE A 733 40.17 -23.20 14.97
CA PHE A 733 41.06 -23.24 13.80
C PHE A 733 41.63 -24.65 13.45
N ARG A 734 40.90 -25.70 13.82
CA ARG A 734 41.20 -27.08 13.40
C ARG A 734 40.33 -27.49 12.22
N GLU A 735 40.89 -28.30 11.34
CA GLU A 735 40.14 -28.85 10.19
C GLU A 735 38.96 -29.69 10.66
N GLU A 736 37.82 -29.44 10.07
CA GLU A 736 36.62 -30.25 10.26
C GLU A 736 36.16 -30.83 8.91
N ALA A 737 35.91 -32.15 8.91
CA ALA A 737 35.42 -32.84 7.75
C ALA A 737 33.91 -32.63 7.60
N TYR A 738 33.51 -32.06 6.47
CA TYR A 738 32.12 -31.94 6.06
C TYR A 738 31.83 -32.85 4.88
N PRO A 739 30.64 -33.44 4.75
CA PRO A 739 30.25 -34.19 3.55
C PRO A 739 30.26 -33.26 2.32
N GLU A 740 30.53 -33.86 1.16
CA GLU A 740 30.44 -33.14 -0.11
C GLU A 740 29.09 -32.45 -0.24
N PHE A 741 29.10 -31.21 -0.71
CA PHE A 741 27.93 -30.40 -0.87
C PHE A 741 27.77 -29.99 -2.34
N GLU A 742 26.62 -30.36 -2.92
CA GLU A 742 26.24 -30.02 -4.29
C GLU A 742 25.04 -29.02 -4.24
N PRO A 743 25.31 -27.72 -4.46
CA PRO A 743 24.27 -26.67 -4.26
C PRO A 743 23.03 -26.84 -5.11
N GLN A 744 23.18 -27.30 -6.37
CA GLN A 744 22.01 -27.52 -7.24
C GLN A 744 21.13 -28.66 -6.72
N ALA A 745 21.74 -29.76 -6.30
CA ALA A 745 21.02 -30.89 -5.70
C ALA A 745 20.41 -30.50 -4.36
N TYR A 746 21.11 -29.69 -3.57
CA TYR A 746 20.57 -29.12 -2.31
C TYR A 746 19.34 -28.27 -2.58
N ASN A 747 19.41 -27.29 -3.48
CA ASN A 747 18.29 -26.43 -3.81
C ASN A 747 17.08 -27.21 -4.35
N GLN A 748 17.31 -28.23 -5.18
CA GLN A 748 16.25 -29.11 -5.67
C GLN A 748 15.59 -29.92 -4.53
N ASN A 749 16.38 -30.43 -3.59
CA ASN A 749 15.87 -31.17 -2.44
C ASN A 749 15.08 -30.26 -1.51
N VAL A 750 15.60 -29.07 -1.21
CA VAL A 750 14.93 -28.07 -0.37
C VAL A 750 13.60 -27.62 -1.00
N TYR A 751 13.59 -27.40 -2.31
CA TYR A 751 12.35 -27.08 -3.01
C TYR A 751 11.35 -28.24 -2.98
N ALA A 752 11.79 -29.47 -3.15
CA ALA A 752 10.95 -30.67 -3.04
C ALA A 752 10.43 -30.88 -1.60
N GLU A 753 11.19 -30.52 -0.58
CA GLU A 753 10.74 -30.51 0.82
C GLU A 753 9.74 -29.41 1.06
N PHE A 754 9.96 -28.22 0.53
CA PHE A 754 8.98 -27.12 0.57
C PHE A 754 7.67 -27.55 -0.10
N GLU A 755 7.71 -28.12 -1.31
CA GLU A 755 6.51 -28.64 -1.97
C GLU A 755 5.80 -29.74 -1.15
N ARG A 756 6.57 -30.65 -0.54
CA ARG A 756 6.00 -31.69 0.34
C ARG A 756 5.35 -31.15 1.62
N ALA A 757 5.87 -30.06 2.15
CA ALA A 757 5.30 -29.39 3.34
C ALA A 757 3.97 -28.67 3.06
N ILE A 758 3.72 -28.35 1.77
CA ILE A 758 2.51 -27.63 1.33
C ILE A 758 1.53 -28.53 0.53
N LEU A 759 1.90 -29.77 0.24
CA LEU A 759 1.00 -30.77 -0.36
C LEU A 759 0.43 -31.71 0.69
#